data_3106cb35e80fea9c11ae529e659a24ca
#
_entry.id   3106cb35e80fea9c11ae529e659a24ca
#
_cell.length_a   1.000
_cell.length_b   1.000
_cell.length_c   1.000
_cell.angle_alpha   90.00
_cell.angle_beta   90.00
_cell.angle_gamma   90.00
#
_symmetry.space_group_name_H-M   'P 1'
#
loop_
_entity.id
_entity.type
_entity.pdbx_description
1 polymer ?
#
loop_
_entity_poly.entity_id
_entity_poly.type
_entity_poly.pdbx_seq_one_letter_code
_entity_poly.pdbx_strand_id
1 'polypeptide(L)'
;MPLRPVSLEDKFDLAKDRVFVTGYQALIRACLMQKERDRHAGLNTAGYVTGYRGSPLGGLDQQFMRAARQLAAADIKFQAGLNEDLAATALWGSQQAELRGEGNFDGVFGMWYGKGPGVDRSGDVFRHANLSGTSKHGGVLALMGDDHTAESSTTAHQSEFHFVDVMIPILNPAGVQEIIDYAQYGWAMSRFTGAWAALKCMHETVESTGIVDGSLERVQIVTPTDFTMPPGGLNIRLTDTFLGQEARLHDFKRDAMLAFVRANKLNQIITSGGRTPKIGIITTGKAYLDVRQAFDELGIDEIKCNDLGLRLFKIACVWPISRQELADFAQGLDLIIVVEEKRSLIEVQVREELYGTANQPVCIGKKDEQGNWLFPVKGALDPNDIAICVGERLLRYGTNEELAANVARLKSAQRALSETTDVAQRIPYFCSGCPHNTSTRVPEGSRAYAGIGCHYMSQWMDRKTLGYTQMGGEGANWIGEAPFSKREHVFQNLGDGTYNHSGYLAIRAAIASGVTMTYKILFNDAVAMTGGQANDGGLTVPQIAAQVAAEGAKRVVVVTDEPWKYAKGTDWPRGLTVHHRDELDTIQRELATVPGVSVLIYDQTCAAEKRRRRKRGAFPDPDKRVVINDLVCEGCGDCGVKSNCVSVQPLETEWGRKRTIDQSSCNKDYSCLKGFCPSFVTVHGAK
;
A
#
# COMPACT_ATOMS: atom_id res chain seq x y z
N MET A 1 2.82 -0.72 41.39
CA MET A 1 1.89 0.35 41.01
C MET A 1 0.55 -0.29 40.71
N PRO A 2 -0.59 0.31 41.17
CA PRO A 2 -1.89 -0.22 40.78
C PRO A 2 -2.06 -0.17 39.25
N LEU A 3 -2.64 -1.22 38.69
CA LEU A 3 -2.92 -1.29 37.24
C LEU A 3 -3.92 -0.14 36.92
N ARG A 4 -3.56 0.69 35.95
CA ARG A 4 -4.50 1.71 35.44
C ARG A 4 -5.56 1.01 34.58
N PRO A 5 -6.84 1.37 34.71
CA PRO A 5 -7.85 0.87 33.78
C PRO A 5 -7.52 1.33 32.36
N VAL A 6 -7.55 0.42 31.39
CA VAL A 6 -7.33 0.69 29.99
C VAL A 6 -8.59 0.39 29.19
N SER A 7 -8.85 1.20 28.18
CA SER A 7 -9.98 1.08 27.27
C SER A 7 -9.50 1.09 25.82
N LEU A 8 -10.25 0.46 24.93
CA LEU A 8 -10.03 0.55 23.51
C LEU A 8 -10.24 1.97 22.95
N GLU A 9 -10.92 2.84 23.70
CA GLU A 9 -11.14 4.24 23.34
C GLU A 9 -9.98 5.16 23.75
N ASP A 10 -9.05 4.71 24.62
CA ASP A 10 -7.90 5.50 25.07
C ASP A 10 -7.06 6.06 23.91
N LYS A 11 -7.03 5.35 22.77
CA LYS A 11 -6.35 5.79 21.55
C LYS A 11 -6.86 7.12 20.98
N PHE A 12 -8.09 7.51 21.30
CA PHE A 12 -8.72 8.77 20.88
C PHE A 12 -8.70 9.83 21.97
N ASP A 13 -8.47 9.45 23.22
CA ASP A 13 -8.46 10.36 24.37
C ASP A 13 -7.10 11.05 24.50
N LEU A 14 -7.03 12.32 24.15
CA LEU A 14 -5.79 13.12 24.22
C LEU A 14 -5.35 13.45 25.64
N ALA A 15 -6.19 13.22 26.65
CA ALA A 15 -5.80 13.32 28.06
C ALA A 15 -4.99 12.11 28.55
N LYS A 16 -4.85 11.07 27.73
CA LYS A 16 -4.05 9.86 27.98
C LYS A 16 -2.69 9.98 27.31
N ASP A 17 -1.65 10.19 28.12
CA ASP A 17 -0.27 10.31 27.62
C ASP A 17 0.27 9.00 27.06
N ARG A 18 -0.04 7.87 27.69
CA ARG A 18 0.42 6.55 27.27
C ARG A 18 -0.72 5.71 26.78
N VAL A 19 -0.66 5.34 25.50
CA VAL A 19 -1.71 4.56 24.82
C VAL A 19 -1.10 3.44 24.00
N PHE A 20 -1.84 2.31 23.92
CA PHE A 20 -1.50 1.20 23.05
C PHE A 20 -2.24 1.36 21.72
N VAL A 21 -1.48 1.45 20.62
CA VAL A 21 -2.02 1.73 19.29
C VAL A 21 -1.31 0.91 18.22
N THR A 22 -2.01 0.67 17.11
CA THR A 22 -1.39 0.27 15.84
C THR A 22 -0.84 1.49 15.12
N GLY A 23 0.03 1.30 14.11
CA GLY A 23 0.50 2.40 13.26
C GLY A 23 -0.65 3.15 12.57
N TYR A 24 -1.71 2.46 12.13
CA TYR A 24 -2.93 3.11 11.61
C TYR A 24 -3.62 3.99 12.63
N GLN A 25 -3.73 3.51 13.88
CA GLN A 25 -4.36 4.27 14.97
C GLN A 25 -3.48 5.45 15.40
N ALA A 26 -2.17 5.32 15.28
CA ALA A 26 -1.21 6.40 15.49
C ALA A 26 -1.44 7.56 14.51
N LEU A 27 -1.70 7.27 13.23
CA LEU A 27 -2.03 8.28 12.21
C LEU A 27 -3.34 9.03 12.55
N ILE A 28 -4.36 8.31 13.01
CA ILE A 28 -5.62 8.96 13.44
C ILE A 28 -5.38 9.85 14.64
N ARG A 29 -4.67 9.34 15.66
CA ARG A 29 -4.32 10.13 16.85
C ARG A 29 -3.52 11.36 16.47
N ALA A 30 -2.57 11.25 15.52
CA ALA A 30 -1.80 12.39 15.04
C ALA A 30 -2.69 13.49 14.44
N CYS A 31 -3.76 13.15 13.70
CA CYS A 31 -4.73 14.12 13.20
C CYS A 31 -5.47 14.84 14.36
N LEU A 32 -5.91 14.09 15.38
CA LEU A 32 -6.57 14.66 16.55
C LEU A 32 -5.61 15.57 17.34
N MET A 33 -4.36 15.15 17.50
CA MET A 33 -3.31 15.95 18.16
C MET A 33 -3.01 17.23 17.37
N GLN A 34 -2.97 17.18 16.03
CA GLN A 34 -2.74 18.37 15.21
C GLN A 34 -3.85 19.42 15.43
N LYS A 35 -5.11 18.99 15.39
CA LYS A 35 -6.24 19.91 15.71
C LYS A 35 -6.11 20.53 17.08
N GLU A 36 -5.77 19.74 18.09
CA GLU A 36 -5.67 20.21 19.49
C GLU A 36 -4.47 21.16 19.66
N ARG A 37 -3.33 20.89 19.00
CA ARG A 37 -2.17 21.80 18.97
C ARG A 37 -2.53 23.14 18.33
N ASP A 38 -3.27 23.13 17.22
CA ASP A 38 -3.75 24.33 16.58
C ASP A 38 -4.67 25.13 17.49
N ARG A 39 -5.59 24.45 18.18
CA ARG A 39 -6.48 25.07 19.17
C ARG A 39 -5.69 25.74 20.32
N HIS A 40 -4.65 25.08 20.82
CA HIS A 40 -3.77 25.65 21.85
C HIS A 40 -2.97 26.86 21.34
N ALA A 41 -2.64 26.88 20.02
CA ALA A 41 -2.00 28.01 19.38
C ALA A 41 -2.98 29.15 19.00
N GLY A 42 -4.25 29.05 19.36
CA GLY A 42 -5.28 30.03 19.04
C GLY A 42 -5.77 30.02 17.59
N LEU A 43 -5.51 28.93 16.85
CA LEU A 43 -5.93 28.76 15.46
C LEU A 43 -7.22 27.93 15.38
N ASN A 44 -8.16 28.39 14.57
CA ASN A 44 -9.36 27.62 14.21
C ASN A 44 -9.14 26.91 12.87
N THR A 45 -8.42 25.77 12.89
CA THR A 45 -8.18 24.97 11.69
C THR A 45 -9.19 23.82 11.56
N ALA A 46 -9.31 23.28 10.34
CA ALA A 46 -9.99 21.99 10.08
C ALA A 46 -8.97 20.96 9.55
N GLY A 47 -9.38 19.68 9.54
CA GLY A 47 -8.61 18.60 8.93
C GLY A 47 -9.31 18.00 7.71
N TYR A 48 -8.56 17.63 6.68
CA TYR A 48 -9.08 16.90 5.53
C TYR A 48 -8.20 15.70 5.21
N VAL A 49 -8.78 14.49 5.30
CA VAL A 49 -8.08 13.23 5.05
C VAL A 49 -8.71 12.55 3.84
N THR A 50 -7.93 12.25 2.82
CA THR A 50 -8.39 11.63 1.59
C THR A 50 -7.27 10.81 0.95
N GLY A 51 -7.62 9.84 0.12
CA GLY A 51 -6.68 8.95 -0.55
C GLY A 51 -7.40 7.71 -1.08
N TYR A 52 -6.64 6.72 -1.53
CA TYR A 52 -7.21 5.47 -1.99
C TYR A 52 -6.54 4.27 -1.32
N ARG A 53 -7.36 3.29 -0.98
CA ARG A 53 -6.95 2.09 -0.22
C ARG A 53 -6.04 1.17 -1.01
N GLY A 54 -5.02 0.65 -0.36
CA GLY A 54 -4.09 -0.33 -0.91
C GLY A 54 -3.06 -0.74 0.14
N SER A 55 -2.70 -2.03 0.23
CA SER A 55 -1.70 -2.51 1.19
C SER A 55 -0.33 -1.86 0.91
N PRO A 56 0.40 -1.39 1.95
CA PRO A 56 0.15 -1.59 3.38
C PRO A 56 -0.88 -0.64 4.01
N LEU A 57 -1.44 0.33 3.30
CA LEU A 57 -2.41 1.29 3.84
C LEU A 57 -3.90 0.85 3.68
N GLY A 58 -4.14 -0.41 3.29
CA GLY A 58 -5.48 -0.94 3.04
C GLY A 58 -6.43 -0.95 4.25
N GLY A 59 -5.89 -0.99 5.46
CA GLY A 59 -6.66 -0.93 6.71
C GLY A 59 -6.97 0.48 7.20
N LEU A 60 -6.34 1.50 6.63
CA LEU A 60 -6.41 2.88 7.12
C LEU A 60 -7.82 3.48 7.00
N ASP A 61 -8.49 3.29 5.85
CA ASP A 61 -9.88 3.70 5.62
C ASP A 61 -10.80 3.22 6.73
N GLN A 62 -10.71 1.93 7.06
CA GLN A 62 -11.56 1.33 8.07
C GLN A 62 -11.34 1.95 9.45
N GLN A 63 -10.10 2.30 9.76
CA GLN A 63 -9.79 2.96 11.02
C GLN A 63 -10.33 4.39 11.07
N PHE A 64 -10.23 5.16 9.97
CA PHE A 64 -10.85 6.48 9.86
C PHE A 64 -12.38 6.40 9.95
N MET A 65 -13.01 5.44 9.27
CA MET A 65 -14.46 5.21 9.38
C MET A 65 -14.90 4.87 10.81
N ARG A 66 -14.12 4.07 11.55
CA ARG A 66 -14.39 3.74 12.96
C ARG A 66 -14.25 4.96 13.88
N ALA A 67 -13.38 5.89 13.54
CA ALA A 67 -13.13 7.13 14.27
C ALA A 67 -14.04 8.29 13.85
N ALA A 68 -15.02 8.06 12.98
CA ALA A 68 -15.85 9.12 12.35
C ALA A 68 -16.45 10.10 13.37
N ARG A 69 -16.90 9.62 14.53
CA ARG A 69 -17.47 10.47 15.60
C ARG A 69 -16.41 11.41 16.19
N GLN A 70 -15.22 10.89 16.49
CA GLN A 70 -14.12 11.65 17.08
C GLN A 70 -13.57 12.67 16.09
N LEU A 71 -13.44 12.27 14.82
CA LEU A 71 -13.00 13.15 13.73
C LEU A 71 -13.97 14.30 13.50
N ALA A 72 -15.27 14.00 13.43
CA ALA A 72 -16.31 15.02 13.28
C ALA A 72 -16.32 16.03 14.44
N ALA A 73 -16.12 15.57 15.67
CA ALA A 73 -16.02 16.43 16.85
C ALA A 73 -14.77 17.33 16.84
N ALA A 74 -13.76 16.99 16.06
CA ALA A 74 -12.51 17.73 15.87
C ALA A 74 -12.45 18.51 14.55
N ASP A 75 -13.56 18.72 13.85
CA ASP A 75 -13.63 19.34 12.52
C ASP A 75 -12.72 18.67 11.48
N ILE A 76 -12.54 17.36 11.58
CA ILE A 76 -11.73 16.59 10.64
C ILE A 76 -12.66 15.79 9.72
N LYS A 77 -12.62 16.08 8.43
CA LYS A 77 -13.38 15.36 7.41
C LYS A 77 -12.52 14.25 6.81
N PHE A 78 -13.00 13.00 6.94
CA PHE A 78 -12.49 11.87 6.17
C PHE A 78 -13.38 11.64 4.95
N GLN A 79 -12.76 11.56 3.78
CA GLN A 79 -13.45 11.25 2.53
C GLN A 79 -12.54 10.39 1.67
N ALA A 80 -12.84 9.11 1.55
CA ALA A 80 -12.11 8.24 0.62
C ALA A 80 -12.25 8.78 -0.81
N GLY A 81 -11.14 8.76 -1.55
CA GLY A 81 -11.11 9.17 -2.94
C GLY A 81 -11.65 8.08 -3.87
N LEU A 82 -12.14 8.48 -5.02
CA LEU A 82 -12.48 7.56 -6.11
C LEU A 82 -11.20 6.89 -6.65
N ASN A 83 -10.13 7.67 -6.74
CA ASN A 83 -8.76 7.24 -7.02
C ASN A 83 -7.75 8.21 -6.39
N GLU A 84 -6.47 7.89 -6.52
CA GLU A 84 -5.39 8.59 -5.80
C GLU A 84 -5.15 10.00 -6.32
N ASP A 85 -5.17 10.22 -7.64
CA ASP A 85 -4.91 11.53 -8.26
C ASP A 85 -6.06 12.52 -8.02
N LEU A 86 -7.32 12.06 -8.09
CA LEU A 86 -8.48 12.88 -7.72
C LEU A 86 -8.49 13.22 -6.23
N ALA A 87 -8.10 12.27 -5.37
CA ALA A 87 -7.94 12.53 -3.94
C ALA A 87 -6.86 13.59 -3.67
N ALA A 88 -5.69 13.48 -4.32
CA ALA A 88 -4.63 14.47 -4.20
C ALA A 88 -5.05 15.85 -4.72
N THR A 89 -5.82 15.89 -5.81
CA THR A 89 -6.38 17.13 -6.35
C THR A 89 -7.36 17.78 -5.37
N ALA A 90 -8.25 16.98 -4.75
CA ALA A 90 -9.18 17.47 -3.74
C ALA A 90 -8.44 18.01 -2.50
N LEU A 91 -7.35 17.34 -2.10
CA LEU A 91 -6.53 17.80 -1.00
C LEU A 91 -5.81 19.11 -1.34
N TRP A 92 -5.26 19.24 -2.55
CA TRP A 92 -4.70 20.51 -3.03
C TRP A 92 -5.75 21.63 -3.02
N GLY A 93 -6.99 21.32 -3.39
CA GLY A 93 -8.12 22.25 -3.28
C GLY A 93 -8.34 22.75 -1.85
N SER A 94 -8.21 21.89 -0.84
CA SER A 94 -8.37 22.26 0.57
C SER A 94 -7.34 23.28 1.05
N GLN A 95 -6.15 23.33 0.41
CA GLN A 95 -5.09 24.31 0.72
C GLN A 95 -5.37 25.71 0.14
N GLN A 96 -6.48 25.88 -0.54
CA GLN A 96 -6.89 27.13 -1.17
C GLN A 96 -8.16 27.72 -0.54
N ALA A 97 -8.73 27.07 0.47
CA ALA A 97 -10.04 27.40 1.01
C ALA A 97 -10.14 28.85 1.54
N GLU A 98 -9.08 29.34 2.17
CA GLU A 98 -9.06 30.69 2.77
C GLU A 98 -8.53 31.78 1.82
N LEU A 99 -7.89 31.43 0.71
CA LEU A 99 -7.13 32.38 -0.14
C LEU A 99 -8.00 33.51 -0.74
N ARG A 100 -9.29 33.28 -0.90
CA ARG A 100 -10.23 34.24 -1.50
C ARG A 100 -11.11 34.94 -0.46
N GLY A 101 -10.80 34.77 0.83
CA GLY A 101 -11.59 35.36 1.93
C GLY A 101 -12.94 34.62 2.16
N GLU A 102 -13.10 33.42 1.62
CA GLU A 102 -14.32 32.60 1.72
C GLU A 102 -14.18 31.44 2.70
N GLY A 103 -13.02 31.30 3.35
CA GLY A 103 -12.71 30.21 4.28
C GLY A 103 -13.50 30.30 5.59
N ASN A 104 -14.03 29.18 6.04
CA ASN A 104 -14.67 29.04 7.37
C ASN A 104 -13.65 28.79 8.48
N PHE A 105 -12.41 28.48 8.13
CA PHE A 105 -11.30 28.14 9.02
C PHE A 105 -10.05 28.91 8.64
N ASP A 106 -9.13 29.07 9.57
CA ASP A 106 -7.84 29.74 9.36
C ASP A 106 -6.92 28.96 8.41
N GLY A 107 -7.20 27.69 8.21
CA GLY A 107 -6.52 26.79 7.28
C GLY A 107 -7.03 25.36 7.45
N VAL A 108 -6.67 24.49 6.51
CA VAL A 108 -7.04 23.06 6.53
C VAL A 108 -5.77 22.22 6.50
N PHE A 109 -5.43 21.55 7.62
CA PHE A 109 -4.34 20.57 7.55
C PHE A 109 -4.80 19.31 6.82
N GLY A 110 -3.94 18.79 5.96
CA GLY A 110 -4.29 17.73 5.05
C GLY A 110 -3.49 16.45 5.24
N MET A 111 -4.13 15.30 4.95
CA MET A 111 -3.45 14.01 4.84
C MET A 111 -3.93 13.29 3.59
N TRP A 112 -3.00 13.01 2.68
CA TRP A 112 -3.22 12.10 1.55
C TRP A 112 -2.63 10.73 1.84
N TYR A 113 -3.24 9.66 1.32
CA TYR A 113 -2.67 8.32 1.43
C TYR A 113 -2.87 7.53 0.14
N GLY A 114 -1.83 6.78 -0.24
CA GLY A 114 -1.84 5.86 -1.37
C GLY A 114 -0.68 4.86 -1.28
N LYS A 115 -0.83 3.70 -1.90
CA LYS A 115 0.29 2.78 -2.08
C LYS A 115 1.18 3.22 -3.26
N GLY A 116 2.32 2.54 -3.48
CA GLY A 116 3.28 2.87 -4.55
C GLY A 116 2.66 3.17 -5.91
N PRO A 117 1.80 2.29 -6.49
CA PRO A 117 1.10 2.61 -7.75
C PRO A 117 0.23 3.87 -7.70
N GLY A 118 -0.31 4.21 -6.53
CA GLY A 118 -1.07 5.45 -6.34
C GLY A 118 -0.18 6.68 -6.31
N VAL A 119 1.03 6.56 -5.77
CA VAL A 119 2.07 7.61 -5.85
C VAL A 119 2.44 7.85 -7.31
N ASP A 120 2.76 6.78 -8.05
CA ASP A 120 3.10 6.85 -9.48
C ASP A 120 2.00 7.54 -10.29
N ARG A 121 0.73 7.20 -10.03
CA ARG A 121 -0.42 7.80 -10.69
C ARG A 121 -0.60 9.28 -10.38
N SER A 122 -0.25 9.71 -9.17
CA SER A 122 -0.49 11.06 -8.67
C SER A 122 0.67 12.03 -8.95
N GLY A 123 1.70 11.61 -9.69
CA GLY A 123 2.92 12.40 -9.91
C GLY A 123 2.66 13.80 -10.48
N ASP A 124 1.76 13.94 -11.46
CA ASP A 124 1.42 15.23 -12.05
C ASP A 124 0.75 16.17 -11.06
N VAL A 125 -0.23 15.69 -10.30
CA VAL A 125 -0.90 16.52 -9.29
C VAL A 125 0.03 16.87 -8.13
N PHE A 126 0.93 15.99 -7.72
CA PHE A 126 1.94 16.31 -6.70
C PHE A 126 2.86 17.43 -7.16
N ARG A 127 3.29 17.42 -8.42
CA ARG A 127 4.11 18.48 -9.01
C ARG A 127 3.39 19.83 -8.98
N HIS A 128 2.16 19.88 -9.47
CA HIS A 128 1.34 21.09 -9.48
C HIS A 128 1.09 21.61 -8.06
N ALA A 129 0.69 20.74 -7.16
CA ALA A 129 0.37 21.11 -5.78
C ALA A 129 1.60 21.61 -5.01
N ASN A 130 2.77 20.97 -5.19
CA ASN A 130 3.99 21.35 -4.50
C ASN A 130 4.62 22.65 -5.05
N LEU A 131 4.53 22.86 -6.36
CA LEU A 131 4.89 24.16 -6.98
C LEU A 131 4.01 25.29 -6.43
N SER A 132 2.68 25.09 -6.43
CA SER A 132 1.73 26.08 -5.88
C SER A 132 1.97 26.34 -4.39
N GLY A 133 2.16 25.29 -3.62
CA GLY A 133 2.41 25.36 -2.18
C GLY A 133 1.20 25.00 -1.32
N THR A 134 1.36 25.15 -0.01
CA THR A 134 0.35 24.87 1.00
C THR A 134 -0.12 26.13 1.71
N SER A 135 -1.31 26.07 2.32
CA SER A 135 -1.84 27.13 3.20
C SER A 135 -0.90 27.39 4.39
N LYS A 136 -0.84 28.63 4.84
CA LYS A 136 -0.01 29.04 5.99
C LYS A 136 -0.36 28.28 7.27
N HIS A 137 -1.63 28.05 7.52
CA HIS A 137 -2.14 27.33 8.70
C HIS A 137 -2.71 25.95 8.35
N GLY A 138 -2.55 25.53 7.09
CA GLY A 138 -2.92 24.19 6.60
C GLY A 138 -1.77 23.20 6.74
N GLY A 139 -1.03 23.03 5.66
CA GLY A 139 0.04 22.02 5.54
C GLY A 139 -0.50 20.65 5.13
N VAL A 140 0.32 19.89 4.41
CA VAL A 140 -0.07 18.59 3.87
C VAL A 140 0.96 17.52 4.19
N LEU A 141 0.48 16.37 4.65
CA LEU A 141 1.23 15.15 4.85
C LEU A 141 0.78 14.09 3.84
N ALA A 142 1.66 13.62 2.97
CA ALA A 142 1.41 12.56 2.00
C ALA A 142 1.97 11.23 2.51
N LEU A 143 1.09 10.26 2.79
CA LEU A 143 1.47 8.92 3.23
C LEU A 143 1.74 8.04 2.01
N MET A 144 2.98 7.59 1.82
CA MET A 144 3.34 6.63 0.78
C MET A 144 3.42 5.22 1.36
N GLY A 145 2.55 4.34 0.88
CA GLY A 145 2.51 2.93 1.27
C GLY A 145 3.36 2.07 0.35
N ASP A 146 4.58 1.73 0.77
CA ASP A 146 5.49 0.88 0.00
C ASP A 146 5.46 -0.58 0.46
N ASP A 147 5.44 -1.48 -0.50
CA ASP A 147 5.51 -2.93 -0.35
C ASP A 147 6.79 -3.43 -1.03
N HIS A 148 7.87 -3.49 -0.28
CA HIS A 148 9.22 -3.76 -0.81
C HIS A 148 9.40 -5.17 -1.36
N THR A 149 8.62 -6.12 -0.87
CA THR A 149 8.64 -7.52 -1.29
C THR A 149 7.55 -7.87 -2.30
N ALA A 150 6.67 -6.93 -2.60
CA ALA A 150 5.51 -7.11 -3.49
C ALA A 150 4.55 -8.22 -3.03
N GLU A 151 4.42 -8.45 -1.72
CA GLU A 151 3.57 -9.51 -1.17
C GLU A 151 2.08 -9.29 -1.46
N SER A 152 1.64 -8.04 -1.50
CA SER A 152 0.28 -7.67 -1.88
C SER A 152 0.23 -6.63 -3.00
N SER A 153 1.26 -6.60 -3.84
CA SER A 153 1.38 -5.71 -4.99
C SER A 153 1.86 -6.49 -6.20
N THR A 154 1.54 -6.04 -7.40
CA THR A 154 2.05 -6.63 -8.64
C THR A 154 3.48 -6.21 -8.95
N THR A 155 3.98 -5.18 -8.27
CA THR A 155 5.33 -4.64 -8.40
C THR A 155 5.85 -4.21 -7.04
N ALA A 156 7.15 -4.39 -6.80
CA ALA A 156 7.83 -3.83 -5.64
C ALA A 156 8.08 -2.33 -5.88
N HIS A 157 7.82 -1.50 -4.87
CA HIS A 157 7.91 -0.05 -4.98
C HIS A 157 9.01 0.55 -4.10
N GLN A 158 9.49 1.70 -4.55
CA GLN A 158 10.32 2.64 -3.83
C GLN A 158 9.84 4.05 -4.20
N SER A 159 8.79 4.51 -3.54
CA SER A 159 8.07 5.74 -3.90
C SER A 159 8.84 7.02 -3.59
N GLU A 160 9.91 6.95 -2.78
CA GLU A 160 10.73 8.12 -2.43
C GLU A 160 11.23 8.87 -3.67
N PHE A 161 11.62 8.17 -4.74
CA PHE A 161 12.13 8.84 -5.94
C PHE A 161 11.10 9.71 -6.65
N HIS A 162 9.82 9.38 -6.53
CA HIS A 162 8.73 10.22 -7.03
C HIS A 162 8.65 11.54 -6.27
N PHE A 163 8.77 11.47 -4.93
CA PHE A 163 8.74 12.66 -4.09
C PHE A 163 10.01 13.51 -4.24
N VAL A 164 11.17 12.88 -4.47
CA VAL A 164 12.40 13.61 -4.83
C VAL A 164 12.23 14.40 -6.12
N ASP A 165 11.66 13.77 -7.16
CA ASP A 165 11.43 14.39 -8.48
C ASP A 165 10.50 15.62 -8.39
N VAL A 166 9.50 15.59 -7.51
CA VAL A 166 8.59 16.73 -7.28
C VAL A 166 9.02 17.63 -6.11
N MET A 167 10.21 17.37 -5.53
CA MET A 167 10.81 18.15 -4.43
C MET A 167 9.94 18.21 -3.15
N ILE A 168 9.35 17.10 -2.77
CA ILE A 168 8.63 16.94 -1.50
C ILE A 168 9.56 16.26 -0.48
N PRO A 169 9.84 16.84 0.71
CA PRO A 169 10.68 16.25 1.74
C PRO A 169 10.04 14.99 2.31
N ILE A 170 10.90 14.01 2.66
CA ILE A 170 10.47 12.65 2.98
C ILE A 170 10.90 12.27 4.39
N LEU A 171 9.94 11.97 5.26
CA LEU A 171 10.13 11.44 6.59
C LEU A 171 9.93 9.93 6.60
N ASN A 172 10.84 9.19 7.26
CA ASN A 172 10.82 7.73 7.29
C ASN A 172 10.85 7.20 8.73
N PRO A 173 9.68 6.89 9.33
CA PRO A 173 9.59 6.43 10.71
C PRO A 173 10.05 4.98 10.86
N ALA A 174 10.75 4.69 11.96
CA ALA A 174 11.19 3.35 12.33
C ALA A 174 10.14 2.53 13.09
N GLY A 175 9.11 3.16 13.64
CA GLY A 175 8.07 2.45 14.40
C GLY A 175 6.89 3.34 14.74
N VAL A 176 5.96 2.80 15.52
CA VAL A 176 4.66 3.42 15.81
C VAL A 176 4.78 4.79 16.51
N GLN A 177 5.76 4.95 17.41
CA GLN A 177 6.00 6.24 18.06
C GLN A 177 6.39 7.32 17.05
N GLU A 178 7.31 7.00 16.16
CA GLU A 178 7.79 7.96 15.16
C GLU A 178 6.76 8.29 14.08
N ILE A 179 5.76 7.43 13.87
CA ILE A 179 4.61 7.77 13.01
C ILE A 179 3.89 8.99 13.58
N ILE A 180 3.66 9.05 14.89
CA ILE A 180 3.04 10.21 15.54
C ILE A 180 3.97 11.41 15.47
N ASP A 181 5.21 11.24 15.92
CA ASP A 181 6.18 12.32 16.02
C ASP A 181 6.45 12.96 14.66
N TYR A 182 6.70 12.14 13.64
CA TYR A 182 7.00 12.64 12.28
C TYR A 182 5.77 13.17 11.55
N ALA A 183 4.58 12.73 11.88
CA ALA A 183 3.37 13.36 11.37
C ALA A 183 3.24 14.81 11.87
N GLN A 184 3.50 15.06 13.16
CA GLN A 184 3.49 16.41 13.73
C GLN A 184 4.59 17.30 13.09
N TYR A 185 5.81 16.78 12.97
CA TYR A 185 6.91 17.48 12.28
C TYR A 185 6.60 17.69 10.80
N GLY A 186 5.95 16.75 10.13
CA GLY A 186 5.58 16.83 8.72
C GLY A 186 4.63 17.98 8.43
N TRP A 187 3.55 18.12 9.21
CA TRP A 187 2.65 19.28 9.05
C TRP A 187 3.34 20.60 9.39
N ALA A 188 4.14 20.65 10.45
CA ALA A 188 4.88 21.86 10.81
C ALA A 188 5.92 22.24 9.74
N MET A 189 6.65 21.27 9.19
CA MET A 189 7.56 21.45 8.07
C MET A 189 6.82 21.98 6.84
N SER A 190 5.69 21.36 6.50
CA SER A 190 4.86 21.76 5.37
C SER A 190 4.38 23.23 5.49
N ARG A 191 3.94 23.65 6.68
CA ARG A 191 3.53 25.03 6.95
C ARG A 191 4.69 26.02 6.82
N PHE A 192 5.86 25.65 7.34
CA PHE A 192 7.06 26.51 7.33
C PHE A 192 7.62 26.67 5.92
N THR A 193 7.72 25.59 5.16
CA THR A 193 8.35 25.54 3.84
C THR A 193 7.39 25.86 2.69
N GLY A 194 6.09 25.82 2.93
CA GLY A 194 5.08 25.90 1.88
C GLY A 194 5.09 24.73 0.91
N ALA A 195 5.81 23.64 1.20
CA ALA A 195 5.82 22.42 0.42
C ALA A 195 4.94 21.36 1.10
N TRP A 196 4.48 20.36 0.37
CA TRP A 196 3.97 19.14 1.00
C TRP A 196 5.10 18.43 1.75
N ALA A 197 4.78 17.54 2.68
CA ALA A 197 5.74 16.63 3.31
C ALA A 197 5.26 15.21 3.11
N ALA A 198 6.17 14.27 2.88
CA ALA A 198 5.84 12.86 2.73
C ALA A 198 6.22 12.05 3.97
N LEU A 199 5.44 11.01 4.30
CA LEU A 199 5.72 10.06 5.36
C LEU A 199 5.70 8.64 4.78
N LYS A 200 6.81 7.92 4.90
CA LYS A 200 6.90 6.54 4.44
C LYS A 200 6.16 5.60 5.38
N CYS A 201 5.31 4.76 4.81
CA CYS A 201 4.52 3.77 5.51
C CYS A 201 4.80 2.39 4.92
N MET A 202 5.33 1.50 5.73
CA MET A 202 5.55 0.11 5.39
C MET A 202 4.71 -0.78 6.30
N HIS A 203 4.41 -2.02 5.88
CA HIS A 203 3.60 -2.91 6.72
C HIS A 203 4.26 -3.17 8.09
N GLU A 204 5.58 -3.26 8.16
CA GLU A 204 6.33 -3.41 9.41
C GLU A 204 6.12 -2.25 10.39
N THR A 205 5.75 -1.08 9.90
CA THR A 205 5.53 0.10 10.76
C THR A 205 4.05 0.36 11.01
N VAL A 206 3.19 0.31 9.99
CA VAL A 206 1.77 0.68 10.13
C VAL A 206 0.89 -0.45 10.68
N GLU A 207 1.27 -1.72 10.47
CA GLU A 207 0.57 -2.88 11.02
C GLU A 207 1.12 -3.32 12.39
N SER A 208 2.30 -2.84 12.77
CA SER A 208 2.85 -3.09 14.09
C SER A 208 2.07 -2.36 15.18
N THR A 209 2.26 -2.80 16.42
CA THR A 209 1.61 -2.24 17.61
C THR A 209 2.66 -1.79 18.62
N GLY A 210 2.34 -0.77 19.38
CA GLY A 210 3.22 -0.28 20.43
C GLY A 210 2.49 0.54 21.47
N ILE A 211 3.11 0.64 22.65
CA ILE A 211 2.75 1.66 23.64
C ILE A 211 3.51 2.92 23.26
N VAL A 212 2.78 4.00 23.01
CA VAL A 212 3.34 5.29 22.62
C VAL A 212 3.09 6.35 23.67
N ASP A 213 3.99 7.31 23.75
CA ASP A 213 3.77 8.59 24.38
C ASP A 213 3.03 9.49 23.39
N GLY A 214 1.75 9.67 23.65
CA GLY A 214 0.84 10.48 22.83
C GLY A 214 0.52 11.84 23.46
N SER A 215 1.38 12.35 24.36
CA SER A 215 1.23 13.69 24.94
C SER A 215 1.50 14.77 23.88
N LEU A 216 0.78 15.89 24.00
CA LEU A 216 0.95 17.02 23.08
C LEU A 216 2.31 17.70 23.21
N GLU A 217 2.91 17.63 24.39
CA GLU A 217 4.17 18.26 24.77
C GLU A 217 5.40 17.49 24.25
N ARG A 218 5.23 16.22 23.86
CA ARG A 218 6.33 15.37 23.40
C ARG A 218 7.09 15.97 22.20
N VAL A 219 6.35 16.45 21.22
CA VAL A 219 6.95 17.06 20.01
C VAL A 219 6.97 18.57 20.18
N GLN A 220 8.15 19.14 20.31
CA GLN A 220 8.36 20.57 20.38
C GLN A 220 8.86 21.09 19.02
N ILE A 221 8.07 21.92 18.36
CA ILE A 221 8.42 22.51 17.06
C ILE A 221 9.26 23.75 17.25
N VAL A 222 10.48 23.72 16.70
CA VAL A 222 11.40 24.85 16.71
C VAL A 222 11.40 25.52 15.35
N THR A 223 11.10 26.83 15.32
CA THR A 223 11.22 27.62 14.09
C THR A 223 12.69 27.88 13.80
N PRO A 224 13.19 27.58 12.58
CA PRO A 224 14.58 27.86 12.20
C PRO A 224 14.94 29.34 12.33
N THR A 225 16.14 29.60 12.82
CA THR A 225 16.72 30.93 12.92
C THR A 225 17.87 31.19 11.92
N ASP A 226 18.31 30.12 11.25
CA ASP A 226 19.36 30.10 10.24
C ASP A 226 18.82 30.16 8.80
N PHE A 227 17.55 30.54 8.65
CA PHE A 227 16.89 30.69 7.36
C PHE A 227 16.15 32.04 7.31
N THR A 228 16.42 32.84 6.28
CA THR A 228 15.73 34.11 6.06
C THR A 228 14.50 33.88 5.15
N MET A 229 13.31 34.04 5.70
CA MET A 229 12.09 33.93 4.94
C MET A 229 12.00 35.02 3.86
N PRO A 230 11.79 34.64 2.58
CA PRO A 230 11.66 35.64 1.51
C PRO A 230 10.39 36.48 1.67
N PRO A 231 10.35 37.71 1.08
CA PRO A 231 9.16 38.54 1.11
C PRO A 231 7.92 37.82 0.58
N GLY A 232 6.83 37.89 1.34
CA GLY A 232 5.57 37.19 1.04
C GLY A 232 5.54 35.70 1.40
N GLY A 233 6.62 35.15 2.00
CA GLY A 233 6.69 33.79 2.49
C GLY A 233 6.76 32.74 1.39
N LEU A 234 6.61 31.46 1.79
CA LEU A 234 6.73 30.29 0.91
C LEU A 234 5.41 29.56 0.64
N ASN A 235 4.32 29.97 1.32
CA ASN A 235 3.01 29.37 1.18
C ASN A 235 2.33 29.73 -0.14
N ILE A 236 1.22 29.10 -0.44
CA ILE A 236 0.45 29.29 -1.68
C ILE A 236 0.00 30.75 -1.86
N ARG A 237 0.10 31.26 -3.07
CA ARG A 237 -0.33 32.61 -3.46
C ARG A 237 -1.05 32.59 -4.80
N LEU A 238 -2.11 33.35 -4.94
CA LEU A 238 -2.90 33.42 -6.17
C LEU A 238 -2.20 34.17 -7.31
N THR A 239 -1.20 35.00 -6.99
CA THR A 239 -0.53 35.92 -7.93
C THR A 239 0.77 35.38 -8.53
N ASP A 240 1.19 34.16 -8.13
CA ASP A 240 2.43 33.59 -8.64
C ASP A 240 2.30 33.16 -10.09
N THR A 241 3.31 33.51 -10.89
CA THR A 241 3.50 32.95 -12.23
C THR A 241 4.10 31.54 -12.14
N PHE A 242 3.98 30.74 -13.20
CA PHE A 242 4.53 29.36 -13.22
C PHE A 242 6.05 29.34 -12.93
N LEU A 243 6.84 30.19 -13.60
CA LEU A 243 8.28 30.33 -13.35
C LEU A 243 8.59 30.94 -11.97
N GLY A 244 7.70 31.80 -11.44
CA GLY A 244 7.82 32.32 -10.09
C GLY A 244 7.63 31.26 -9.02
N GLN A 245 6.74 30.27 -9.25
CA GLN A 245 6.58 29.12 -8.37
C GLN A 245 7.82 28.21 -8.42
N GLU A 246 8.35 27.95 -9.62
CA GLU A 246 9.57 27.17 -9.82
C GLU A 246 10.77 27.82 -9.13
N ALA A 247 11.01 29.13 -9.36
CA ALA A 247 12.09 29.86 -8.70
C ALA A 247 11.96 29.77 -7.17
N ARG A 248 10.77 29.98 -6.62
CA ARG A 248 10.54 29.89 -5.17
C ARG A 248 10.83 28.50 -4.62
N LEU A 249 10.50 27.44 -5.38
CA LEU A 249 10.77 26.06 -4.99
C LEU A 249 12.28 25.79 -4.91
N HIS A 250 13.02 26.18 -5.95
CA HIS A 250 14.46 25.91 -6.05
C HIS A 250 15.31 26.86 -5.22
N ASP A 251 14.99 28.16 -5.20
CA ASP A 251 15.81 29.18 -4.53
C ASP A 251 15.61 29.18 -3.01
N PHE A 252 14.44 28.71 -2.50
CA PHE A 252 14.12 28.89 -1.08
C PHE A 252 13.57 27.67 -0.39
N LYS A 253 12.61 26.93 -0.98
CA LYS A 253 11.91 25.88 -0.23
C LYS A 253 12.84 24.74 0.19
N ARG A 254 13.78 24.32 -0.67
CA ARG A 254 14.77 23.29 -0.33
C ARG A 254 15.62 23.68 0.88
N ASP A 255 16.11 24.92 0.90
CA ASP A 255 16.92 25.43 2.01
C ASP A 255 16.09 25.58 3.30
N ALA A 256 14.83 25.99 3.17
CA ALA A 256 13.89 26.02 4.29
C ALA A 256 13.65 24.61 4.88
N MET A 257 13.55 23.57 4.05
CA MET A 257 13.44 22.17 4.51
C MET A 257 14.68 21.77 5.32
N LEU A 258 15.86 22.03 4.79
CA LEU A 258 17.14 21.73 5.45
C LEU A 258 17.27 22.47 6.79
N ALA A 259 16.91 23.75 6.83
CA ALA A 259 16.90 24.54 8.06
C ALA A 259 15.92 23.95 9.10
N PHE A 260 14.72 23.55 8.65
CA PHE A 260 13.72 22.94 9.53
C PHE A 260 14.21 21.61 10.14
N VAL A 261 14.82 20.75 9.32
CA VAL A 261 15.39 19.45 9.76
C VAL A 261 16.45 19.67 10.83
N ARG A 262 17.40 20.60 10.62
CA ARG A 262 18.45 20.94 11.58
C ARG A 262 17.90 21.52 12.88
N ALA A 263 17.02 22.53 12.78
CA ALA A 263 16.47 23.21 13.96
C ALA A 263 15.70 22.26 14.88
N ASN A 264 15.01 21.28 14.29
CA ASN A 264 14.22 20.29 15.03
C ASN A 264 15.00 18.99 15.32
N LYS A 265 16.28 18.93 14.95
CA LYS A 265 17.16 17.77 15.19
C LYS A 265 16.54 16.46 14.78
N LEU A 266 15.93 16.42 13.59
CA LEU A 266 15.21 15.25 13.10
C LEU A 266 16.19 14.11 12.81
N ASN A 267 17.37 14.42 12.24
CA ASN A 267 18.45 13.47 12.06
C ASN A 267 19.31 13.44 13.33
N GLN A 268 19.68 12.25 13.82
CA GLN A 268 20.30 12.11 15.13
C GLN A 268 21.50 11.16 15.12
N ILE A 269 22.60 11.60 15.72
CA ILE A 269 23.70 10.69 16.07
C ILE A 269 23.28 9.90 17.33
N ILE A 270 23.05 8.62 17.16
CA ILE A 270 22.60 7.69 18.23
C ILE A 270 23.77 7.24 19.10
N THR A 271 24.91 6.90 18.46
CA THR A 271 26.16 6.59 19.14
C THR A 271 27.29 7.41 18.53
N SER A 272 28.18 7.93 19.36
CA SER A 272 29.25 8.83 18.92
C SER A 272 30.47 8.13 18.31
N GLY A 273 30.67 6.84 18.63
CA GLY A 273 31.88 6.08 18.31
C GLY A 273 33.09 6.43 19.20
N GLY A 274 32.85 7.00 20.39
CA GLY A 274 33.89 7.33 21.36
C GLY A 274 34.83 8.44 20.91
N ARG A 275 36.08 8.38 21.37
CA ARG A 275 37.08 9.42 21.07
C ARG A 275 37.72 9.30 19.70
N THR A 276 37.78 8.09 19.15
CA THR A 276 38.42 7.77 17.87
C THR A 276 37.49 6.97 16.98
N PRO A 277 36.40 7.60 16.47
CA PRO A 277 35.47 6.89 15.61
C PRO A 277 36.18 6.48 14.32
N LYS A 278 35.81 5.29 13.79
CA LYS A 278 36.40 4.72 12.59
C LYS A 278 35.37 4.37 11.53
N ILE A 279 34.25 3.79 11.96
CA ILE A 279 33.18 3.38 11.09
C ILE A 279 31.93 4.16 11.46
N GLY A 280 31.31 4.79 10.46
CA GLY A 280 29.99 5.37 10.57
C GLY A 280 28.93 4.51 9.88
N ILE A 281 27.78 4.34 10.52
CA ILE A 281 26.60 3.74 9.88
C ILE A 281 25.56 4.82 9.73
N ILE A 282 25.02 4.98 8.52
CA ILE A 282 23.87 5.84 8.22
C ILE A 282 22.69 4.96 7.88
N THR A 283 21.54 5.17 8.53
CA THR A 283 20.36 4.34 8.34
C THR A 283 19.06 5.10 8.63
N THR A 284 17.92 4.51 8.26
CA THR A 284 16.60 5.15 8.38
C THR A 284 15.48 4.12 8.52
N GLY A 285 14.35 4.55 9.08
CA GLY A 285 13.11 3.77 9.09
C GLY A 285 13.28 2.33 9.59
N LYS A 286 12.69 1.37 8.88
CA LYS A 286 12.84 -0.07 9.19
C LYS A 286 14.31 -0.50 9.23
N ALA A 287 15.11 -0.05 8.26
CA ALA A 287 16.54 -0.42 8.22
C ALA A 287 17.32 0.00 9.48
N TYR A 288 16.86 1.04 10.20
CA TYR A 288 17.42 1.37 11.52
C TYR A 288 17.15 0.28 12.55
N LEU A 289 15.96 -0.32 12.55
CA LEU A 289 15.65 -1.45 13.44
C LEU A 289 16.47 -2.69 13.06
N ASP A 290 16.68 -2.93 11.77
CA ASP A 290 17.53 -4.02 11.28
C ASP A 290 18.98 -3.84 11.72
N VAL A 291 19.52 -2.60 11.71
CA VAL A 291 20.85 -2.29 12.24
C VAL A 291 20.92 -2.53 13.75
N ARG A 292 19.88 -2.14 14.51
CA ARG A 292 19.82 -2.40 15.95
C ARG A 292 19.80 -3.91 16.23
N GLN A 293 19.02 -4.68 15.49
CA GLN A 293 19.01 -6.15 15.57
C GLN A 293 20.37 -6.74 15.20
N ALA A 294 21.02 -6.21 14.17
CA ALA A 294 22.37 -6.64 13.78
C ALA A 294 23.38 -6.39 14.91
N PHE A 295 23.26 -5.30 15.66
CA PHE A 295 24.11 -5.03 16.82
C PHE A 295 23.85 -6.04 17.94
N ASP A 296 22.60 -6.36 18.23
CA ASP A 296 22.24 -7.39 19.21
C ASP A 296 22.82 -8.76 18.82
N GLU A 297 22.74 -9.15 17.54
CA GLU A 297 23.32 -10.40 17.02
C GLU A 297 24.86 -10.45 17.11
N LEU A 298 25.53 -9.29 17.04
CA LEU A 298 26.97 -9.16 17.22
C LEU A 298 27.38 -8.99 18.67
N GLY A 299 26.44 -8.83 19.60
CA GLY A 299 26.69 -8.53 21.00
C GLY A 299 27.24 -7.12 21.23
N ILE A 300 26.83 -6.14 20.40
CA ILE A 300 27.28 -4.74 20.46
C ILE A 300 26.19 -3.89 21.12
N ASP A 301 26.46 -3.36 22.29
CA ASP A 301 25.70 -2.34 22.99
C ASP A 301 26.29 -0.93 22.75
N GLU A 302 25.69 0.10 23.36
CA GLU A 302 26.20 1.48 23.24
C GLU A 302 27.61 1.69 23.77
N ILE A 303 28.01 0.95 24.81
CA ILE A 303 29.38 1.01 25.38
C ILE A 303 30.35 0.42 24.37
N LYS A 304 30.04 -0.77 23.85
CA LYS A 304 30.87 -1.43 22.84
C LYS A 304 30.92 -0.63 21.53
N CYS A 305 29.87 0.09 21.16
CA CYS A 305 29.93 1.01 20.01
C CYS A 305 31.03 2.05 20.16
N ASN A 306 31.16 2.64 21.36
CA ASN A 306 32.17 3.64 21.62
C ASN A 306 33.60 3.02 21.68
N ASP A 307 33.75 1.83 22.26
CA ASP A 307 35.01 1.12 22.34
C ASP A 307 35.52 0.65 20.97
N LEU A 308 34.59 0.26 20.09
CA LEU A 308 34.87 -0.19 18.73
C LEU A 308 35.00 0.95 17.71
N GLY A 309 34.78 2.19 18.11
CA GLY A 309 34.81 3.35 17.21
C GLY A 309 33.65 3.38 16.20
N LEU A 310 32.50 2.84 16.59
CA LEU A 310 31.31 2.72 15.72
C LEU A 310 30.32 3.85 15.99
N ARG A 311 30.16 4.75 15.03
CA ARG A 311 29.21 5.86 15.08
C ARG A 311 27.94 5.49 14.31
N LEU A 312 26.76 5.69 14.92
CA LEU A 312 25.45 5.43 14.29
C LEU A 312 24.69 6.73 14.10
N PHE A 313 24.29 7.00 12.87
CA PHE A 313 23.47 8.16 12.47
C PHE A 313 22.13 7.69 11.93
N LYS A 314 21.06 8.05 12.60
CA LYS A 314 19.68 7.82 12.20
C LYS A 314 19.15 9.03 11.46
N ILE A 315 18.77 8.85 10.21
CA ILE A 315 18.15 9.86 9.37
C ILE A 315 16.63 9.71 9.43
N ALA A 316 15.94 10.75 9.86
CA ALA A 316 14.49 10.86 9.81
C ALA A 316 14.01 11.44 8.48
N CYS A 317 14.65 12.52 8.01
CA CYS A 317 14.36 13.13 6.71
C CYS A 317 15.34 12.59 5.67
N VAL A 318 14.90 11.63 4.87
CA VAL A 318 15.76 10.92 3.90
C VAL A 318 16.03 11.73 2.64
N TRP A 319 15.29 12.78 2.41
CA TRP A 319 15.52 13.78 1.38
C TRP A 319 14.82 15.09 1.75
N PRO A 320 15.46 16.27 1.58
CA PRO A 320 16.90 16.44 1.32
C PRO A 320 17.73 16.21 2.59
N ILE A 321 19.02 15.83 2.43
CA ILE A 321 19.96 15.66 3.54
C ILE A 321 20.92 16.85 3.60
N SER A 322 21.21 17.31 4.81
CA SER A 322 22.08 18.47 5.04
C SER A 322 23.55 18.13 4.87
N ARG A 323 24.26 18.88 4.01
CA ARG A 323 25.73 18.81 3.87
C ARG A 323 26.44 19.01 5.20
N GLN A 324 25.98 19.95 6.01
CA GLN A 324 26.57 20.24 7.31
C GLN A 324 26.44 19.05 8.26
N GLU A 325 25.26 18.47 8.37
CA GLU A 325 25.05 17.30 9.24
C GLU A 325 25.90 16.09 8.81
N LEU A 326 26.04 15.88 7.50
CA LEU A 326 26.87 14.82 6.95
C LEU A 326 28.37 15.09 7.18
N ALA A 327 28.83 16.33 7.01
CA ALA A 327 30.21 16.69 7.26
C ALA A 327 30.58 16.54 8.75
N ASP A 328 29.69 16.95 9.66
CA ASP A 328 29.87 16.78 11.10
C ASP A 328 29.87 15.29 11.49
N PHE A 329 28.98 14.51 10.92
CA PHE A 329 28.94 13.06 11.12
C PHE A 329 30.23 12.38 10.62
N ALA A 330 30.74 12.78 9.47
CA ALA A 330 31.90 12.16 8.82
C ALA A 330 33.22 12.39 9.54
N GLN A 331 33.30 13.37 10.46
CA GLN A 331 34.56 13.73 11.13
C GLN A 331 35.22 12.55 11.80
N GLY A 332 36.49 12.27 11.41
CA GLY A 332 37.32 11.21 11.97
C GLY A 332 36.96 9.80 11.49
N LEU A 333 36.00 9.63 10.62
CA LEU A 333 35.66 8.32 10.05
C LEU A 333 36.56 7.96 8.87
N ASP A 334 36.90 6.70 8.76
CA ASP A 334 37.60 6.08 7.62
C ASP A 334 36.57 5.49 6.61
N LEU A 335 35.44 5.00 7.13
CA LEU A 335 34.41 4.28 6.38
C LEU A 335 33.01 4.72 6.80
N ILE A 336 32.14 4.91 5.82
CA ILE A 336 30.68 5.07 6.02
C ILE A 336 29.98 3.89 5.37
N ILE A 337 29.10 3.22 6.12
CA ILE A 337 28.23 2.15 5.66
C ILE A 337 26.80 2.70 5.61
N VAL A 338 26.22 2.83 4.43
CA VAL A 338 24.81 3.24 4.28
C VAL A 338 23.92 2.01 4.22
N VAL A 339 23.02 1.92 5.20
CA VAL A 339 22.04 0.82 5.31
C VAL A 339 20.65 1.38 5.04
N GLU A 340 20.15 1.15 3.84
CA GLU A 340 18.85 1.59 3.37
C GLU A 340 18.17 0.54 2.50
N GLU A 341 16.85 0.53 2.45
CA GLU A 341 16.07 -0.39 1.62
C GLU A 341 16.17 -0.02 0.12
N LYS A 342 16.03 -1.01 -0.76
CA LYS A 342 15.98 -0.84 -2.22
C LYS A 342 17.20 -0.11 -2.81
N ARG A 343 16.99 0.78 -3.80
CA ARG A 343 18.05 1.54 -4.47
C ARG A 343 18.65 2.60 -3.53
N SER A 344 19.87 2.98 -3.83
CA SER A 344 20.55 4.06 -3.13
C SER A 344 19.81 5.39 -3.29
N LEU A 345 19.34 5.96 -2.19
CA LEU A 345 18.84 7.33 -2.09
C LEU A 345 19.70 8.14 -1.12
N ILE A 346 19.93 7.59 0.07
CA ILE A 346 20.81 8.20 1.09
C ILE A 346 22.25 8.11 0.64
N GLU A 347 22.70 6.94 0.18
CA GLU A 347 24.08 6.70 -0.25
C GLU A 347 24.53 7.70 -1.35
N VAL A 348 23.66 7.98 -2.31
CA VAL A 348 23.96 8.94 -3.39
C VAL A 348 24.13 10.35 -2.82
N GLN A 349 23.21 10.79 -1.95
CA GLN A 349 23.33 12.10 -1.30
C GLN A 349 24.56 12.20 -0.41
N VAL A 350 24.92 11.15 0.34
CA VAL A 350 26.13 11.12 1.16
C VAL A 350 27.37 11.32 0.30
N ARG A 351 27.47 10.65 -0.83
CA ARG A 351 28.59 10.80 -1.77
C ARG A 351 28.62 12.20 -2.39
N GLU A 352 27.49 12.72 -2.82
CA GLU A 352 27.37 14.05 -3.42
C GLU A 352 27.74 15.15 -2.43
N GLU A 353 27.16 15.13 -1.25
CA GLU A 353 27.35 16.18 -0.25
C GLU A 353 28.74 16.16 0.41
N LEU A 354 29.37 15.00 0.52
CA LEU A 354 30.74 14.88 1.04
C LEU A 354 31.82 15.10 -0.02
N TYR A 355 31.46 15.11 -1.30
CA TYR A 355 32.43 15.37 -2.37
C TYR A 355 33.05 16.78 -2.21
N GLY A 356 34.40 16.85 -2.26
CA GLY A 356 35.14 18.08 -2.09
C GLY A 356 35.20 18.63 -0.65
N THR A 357 34.72 17.89 0.35
CA THR A 357 34.92 18.25 1.78
C THR A 357 36.32 17.83 2.25
N ALA A 358 36.76 18.36 3.39
CA ALA A 358 38.07 18.05 3.96
C ALA A 358 38.20 16.60 4.43
N ASN A 359 37.10 15.96 4.81
CA ASN A 359 37.05 14.57 5.25
C ASN A 359 36.08 13.79 4.35
N GLN A 360 36.61 12.88 3.54
CA GLN A 360 35.87 12.06 2.60
C GLN A 360 36.09 10.57 2.89
N PRO A 361 35.38 10.00 3.86
CA PRO A 361 35.47 8.57 4.16
C PRO A 361 35.05 7.73 2.95
N VAL A 362 35.56 6.51 2.84
CA VAL A 362 35.04 5.56 1.88
C VAL A 362 33.57 5.33 2.18
N CYS A 363 32.70 5.48 1.18
CA CYS A 363 31.27 5.25 1.33
C CYS A 363 30.85 3.98 0.61
N ILE A 364 30.31 3.02 1.36
CA ILE A 364 29.74 1.77 0.86
C ILE A 364 28.26 1.68 1.24
N GLY A 365 27.52 0.85 0.52
CA GLY A 365 26.10 0.62 0.78
C GLY A 365 25.60 -0.51 -0.09
N LYS A 366 25.05 -0.22 -1.27
CA LYS A 366 24.65 -1.28 -2.20
C LYS A 366 25.83 -2.04 -2.79
N LYS A 367 26.99 -1.41 -2.84
CA LYS A 367 28.25 -2.03 -3.28
C LYS A 367 29.32 -1.86 -2.22
N ASP A 368 30.22 -2.84 -2.15
CA ASP A 368 31.41 -2.83 -1.30
C ASP A 368 32.53 -1.94 -1.88
N GLU A 369 33.69 -1.95 -1.20
CA GLU A 369 34.87 -1.18 -1.56
C GLU A 369 35.48 -1.59 -2.91
N GLN A 370 35.16 -2.79 -3.38
CA GLN A 370 35.63 -3.35 -4.66
C GLN A 370 34.59 -3.23 -5.78
N GLY A 371 33.38 -2.71 -5.49
CA GLY A 371 32.28 -2.56 -6.44
C GLY A 371 31.38 -3.78 -6.59
N ASN A 372 31.56 -4.81 -5.75
CA ASN A 372 30.67 -5.97 -5.70
C ASN A 372 29.37 -5.62 -4.95
N TRP A 373 28.27 -6.34 -5.23
CA TRP A 373 27.04 -6.20 -4.48
C TRP A 373 27.25 -6.58 -3.02
N LEU A 374 26.85 -5.65 -2.12
CA LEU A 374 26.91 -5.83 -0.67
C LEU A 374 25.50 -5.96 -0.10
N PHE A 375 24.69 -4.91 -0.19
CA PHE A 375 23.28 -4.97 0.22
C PHE A 375 22.34 -5.07 -0.98
N PRO A 376 21.29 -5.93 -0.90
CA PRO A 376 20.39 -6.14 -2.02
C PRO A 376 19.58 -4.87 -2.36
N VAL A 377 19.27 -4.71 -3.65
CA VAL A 377 18.28 -3.73 -4.16
C VAL A 377 16.91 -4.38 -4.42
N LYS A 378 16.83 -5.71 -4.33
CA LYS A 378 15.62 -6.52 -4.50
C LYS A 378 15.22 -7.14 -3.16
N GLY A 379 13.93 -7.36 -2.95
CA GLY A 379 13.42 -7.86 -1.67
C GLY A 379 13.56 -6.84 -0.54
N ALA A 380 13.70 -7.29 0.68
CA ALA A 380 13.98 -6.52 1.88
C ALA A 380 15.40 -6.79 2.40
N LEU A 381 15.91 -5.91 3.24
CA LEU A 381 17.16 -6.13 3.96
C LEU A 381 16.99 -7.21 5.04
N ASP A 382 18.08 -7.96 5.27
CA ASP A 382 18.17 -8.96 6.33
C ASP A 382 19.14 -8.45 7.42
N PRO A 383 18.78 -8.43 8.71
CA PRO A 383 19.66 -8.06 9.81
C PRO A 383 20.96 -8.88 9.86
N ASN A 384 20.93 -10.14 9.43
CA ASN A 384 22.13 -11.00 9.42
C ASN A 384 23.16 -10.55 8.37
N ASP A 385 22.69 -10.12 7.18
CA ASP A 385 23.58 -9.55 6.16
C ASP A 385 24.25 -8.28 6.67
N ILE A 386 23.49 -7.44 7.37
CA ILE A 386 24.00 -6.21 8.00
C ILE A 386 25.02 -6.57 9.08
N ALA A 387 24.70 -7.52 9.95
CA ALA A 387 25.58 -7.95 11.03
C ALA A 387 26.92 -8.50 10.50
N ILE A 388 26.87 -9.37 9.50
CA ILE A 388 28.08 -9.91 8.86
C ILE A 388 28.91 -8.78 8.25
N CYS A 389 28.27 -7.88 7.49
CA CYS A 389 28.92 -6.73 6.86
C CYS A 389 29.64 -5.84 7.87
N VAL A 390 28.95 -5.44 8.94
CA VAL A 390 29.47 -4.55 9.98
C VAL A 390 30.57 -5.26 10.79
N GLY A 391 30.31 -6.49 11.21
CA GLY A 391 31.24 -7.28 12.00
C GLY A 391 32.57 -7.53 11.28
N GLU A 392 32.54 -7.90 10.01
CA GLU A 392 33.77 -8.10 9.21
C GLU A 392 34.62 -6.83 9.09
N ARG A 393 33.97 -5.68 8.99
CA ARG A 393 34.67 -4.40 8.85
C ARG A 393 35.25 -3.92 10.17
N LEU A 394 34.51 -4.13 11.27
CA LEU A 394 35.05 -3.86 12.61
C LEU A 394 36.29 -4.69 12.92
N LEU A 395 36.31 -5.97 12.53
CA LEU A 395 37.46 -6.86 12.71
C LEU A 395 38.72 -6.43 11.93
N ARG A 396 38.61 -5.51 10.95
CA ARG A 396 39.76 -4.92 10.26
C ARG A 396 40.51 -3.90 11.14
N TYR A 397 39.82 -3.31 12.13
CA TYR A 397 40.42 -2.30 13.02
C TYR A 397 40.92 -2.85 14.34
N GLY A 398 40.64 -4.11 14.66
CA GLY A 398 41.15 -4.76 15.88
C GLY A 398 40.66 -6.19 16.01
N THR A 399 41.41 -6.98 16.80
CA THR A 399 41.00 -8.34 17.15
C THR A 399 39.98 -8.32 18.27
N ASN A 400 38.86 -9.00 18.07
CA ASN A 400 37.83 -9.22 19.08
C ASN A 400 37.25 -10.62 18.87
N GLU A 401 37.61 -11.53 19.81
CA GLU A 401 37.26 -12.95 19.71
C GLU A 401 35.73 -13.18 19.75
N GLU A 402 35.02 -12.45 20.61
CA GLU A 402 33.54 -12.54 20.71
C GLU A 402 32.86 -12.11 19.40
N LEU A 403 33.28 -10.98 18.84
CA LEU A 403 32.80 -10.48 17.58
C LEU A 403 33.08 -11.45 16.42
N ALA A 404 34.32 -12.00 16.38
CA ALA A 404 34.68 -12.97 15.35
C ALA A 404 33.85 -14.26 15.45
N ALA A 405 33.59 -14.75 16.67
CA ALA A 405 32.74 -15.92 16.90
C ALA A 405 31.28 -15.66 16.46
N ASN A 406 30.72 -14.49 16.76
CA ASN A 406 29.36 -14.12 16.34
C ASN A 406 29.23 -14.01 14.82
N VAL A 407 30.20 -13.38 14.14
CA VAL A 407 30.25 -13.33 12.68
C VAL A 407 30.34 -14.73 12.07
N ALA A 408 31.17 -15.61 12.61
CA ALA A 408 31.30 -16.99 12.15
C ALA A 408 30.01 -17.79 12.33
N ARG A 409 29.32 -17.61 13.48
CA ARG A 409 28.01 -18.22 13.77
C ARG A 409 26.96 -17.79 12.73
N LEU A 410 26.86 -16.48 12.46
CA LEU A 410 25.90 -15.94 11.50
C LEU A 410 26.16 -16.44 10.07
N LYS A 411 27.43 -16.47 9.64
CA LYS A 411 27.79 -17.02 8.33
C LYS A 411 27.46 -18.51 8.19
N SER A 412 27.69 -19.29 9.26
CA SER A 412 27.31 -20.70 9.26
C SER A 412 25.80 -20.91 9.15
N ALA A 413 25.02 -20.12 9.91
CA ALA A 413 23.56 -20.18 9.84
C ALA A 413 23.03 -19.77 8.46
N GLN A 414 23.56 -18.71 7.85
CA GLN A 414 23.20 -18.26 6.51
C GLN A 414 23.50 -19.32 5.45
N ARG A 415 24.66 -19.99 5.54
CA ARG A 415 25.01 -21.09 4.65
C ARG A 415 24.03 -22.25 4.78
N ALA A 416 23.69 -22.66 6.00
CA ALA A 416 22.73 -23.74 6.25
C ALA A 416 21.34 -23.40 5.67
N LEU A 417 20.89 -22.15 5.82
CA LEU A 417 19.63 -21.68 5.21
C LEU A 417 19.66 -21.73 3.68
N SER A 418 20.79 -21.33 3.06
CA SER A 418 20.91 -21.34 1.59
C SER A 418 20.92 -22.75 0.99
N GLU A 419 21.30 -23.76 1.77
CA GLU A 419 21.27 -25.18 1.39
C GLU A 419 19.90 -25.83 1.61
N THR A 420 18.97 -25.14 2.29
CA THR A 420 17.64 -25.66 2.57
C THR A 420 16.71 -25.38 1.38
N THR A 421 16.08 -26.43 0.86
CA THR A 421 15.07 -26.29 -0.19
C THR A 421 13.66 -26.27 0.42
N ASP A 422 12.82 -25.35 -0.04
CA ASP A 422 11.44 -25.30 0.34
C ASP A 422 10.72 -26.61 -0.06
N VAL A 423 10.17 -27.32 0.91
CA VAL A 423 9.44 -28.57 0.68
C VAL A 423 8.10 -28.28 -0.04
N ALA A 424 7.49 -27.12 0.21
CA ALA A 424 6.27 -26.68 -0.44
C ALA A 424 6.08 -25.16 -0.30
N GLN A 425 5.59 -24.52 -1.36
CA GLN A 425 5.16 -23.14 -1.34
C GLN A 425 3.64 -23.06 -1.39
N ARG A 426 3.05 -22.16 -0.58
CA ARG A 426 1.63 -21.83 -0.68
C ARG A 426 1.43 -20.84 -1.82
N ILE A 427 0.64 -21.24 -2.82
CA ILE A 427 0.23 -20.37 -3.90
C ILE A 427 -1.07 -19.67 -3.49
N PRO A 428 -1.19 -18.34 -3.70
CA PRO A 428 -2.45 -17.64 -3.47
C PRO A 428 -3.60 -18.28 -4.26
N TYR A 429 -4.76 -18.42 -3.62
CA TYR A 429 -5.90 -19.14 -4.16
C TYR A 429 -7.22 -18.43 -3.85
N PHE A 430 -8.28 -18.72 -4.63
CA PHE A 430 -9.59 -18.13 -4.40
C PHE A 430 -10.23 -18.65 -3.10
N CYS A 431 -10.98 -17.77 -2.44
CA CYS A 431 -11.77 -18.12 -1.28
C CYS A 431 -12.78 -19.25 -1.61
N SER A 432 -13.22 -19.97 -0.58
CA SER A 432 -14.26 -20.96 -0.72
C SER A 432 -15.54 -20.38 -1.30
N GLY A 433 -16.06 -20.97 -2.38
CA GLY A 433 -17.27 -20.48 -3.08
C GLY A 433 -17.14 -19.11 -3.71
N CYS A 434 -15.92 -18.68 -4.02
CA CYS A 434 -15.63 -17.38 -4.65
C CYS A 434 -16.28 -17.30 -6.05
N PRO A 435 -16.91 -16.16 -6.42
CA PRO A 435 -17.45 -15.97 -7.77
C PRO A 435 -16.38 -16.13 -8.86
N HIS A 436 -15.12 -15.82 -8.56
CA HIS A 436 -14.02 -15.94 -9.52
C HIS A 436 -13.72 -17.40 -9.90
N ASN A 437 -14.15 -18.38 -9.12
CA ASN A 437 -14.08 -19.79 -9.51
C ASN A 437 -14.83 -20.08 -10.81
N THR A 438 -15.88 -19.34 -11.09
CA THR A 438 -16.67 -19.43 -12.33
C THR A 438 -16.28 -18.32 -13.32
N SER A 439 -16.29 -17.06 -12.87
CA SER A 439 -16.18 -15.90 -13.75
C SER A 439 -14.85 -15.80 -14.49
N THR A 440 -13.75 -16.35 -13.97
CA THR A 440 -12.43 -16.30 -14.64
C THR A 440 -12.23 -17.41 -15.67
N ARG A 441 -13.15 -18.37 -15.78
CA ARG A 441 -13.10 -19.38 -16.85
C ARG A 441 -13.33 -18.74 -18.20
N VAL A 442 -12.65 -19.23 -19.23
CA VAL A 442 -12.86 -18.88 -20.63
C VAL A 442 -13.04 -20.13 -21.49
N PRO A 443 -13.71 -20.04 -22.64
CA PRO A 443 -13.88 -21.16 -23.56
C PRO A 443 -12.54 -21.74 -24.02
N GLU A 444 -12.55 -23.03 -24.37
CA GLU A 444 -11.39 -23.68 -24.95
C GLU A 444 -10.89 -22.94 -26.20
N GLY A 445 -9.57 -22.84 -26.34
CA GLY A 445 -8.92 -22.05 -27.40
C GLY A 445 -8.87 -20.54 -27.13
N SER A 446 -9.59 -20.04 -26.16
CA SER A 446 -9.58 -18.63 -25.77
C SER A 446 -8.43 -18.30 -24.81
N ARG A 447 -8.11 -17.01 -24.70
CA ARG A 447 -7.15 -16.44 -23.75
C ARG A 447 -7.77 -15.25 -23.03
N ALA A 448 -7.40 -15.06 -21.77
CA ALA A 448 -7.76 -13.88 -20.99
C ALA A 448 -6.52 -13.15 -20.47
N TYR A 449 -6.69 -11.86 -20.20
CA TYR A 449 -5.79 -11.09 -19.34
C TYR A 449 -6.35 -10.98 -17.93
N ALA A 450 -5.46 -10.93 -16.95
CA ALA A 450 -5.81 -10.59 -15.59
C ALA A 450 -6.00 -9.07 -15.45
N GLY A 451 -6.83 -8.65 -14.54
CA GLY A 451 -6.88 -7.28 -14.02
C GLY A 451 -6.37 -7.23 -12.57
N ILE A 452 -6.32 -6.04 -12.01
CA ILE A 452 -5.92 -5.82 -10.61
C ILE A 452 -7.11 -6.08 -9.69
N GLY A 453 -6.97 -7.04 -8.80
CA GLY A 453 -7.99 -7.53 -7.87
C GLY A 453 -7.82 -9.02 -7.58
N CYS A 454 -8.73 -9.63 -6.81
CA CYS A 454 -8.66 -11.05 -6.47
C CYS A 454 -8.58 -11.97 -7.70
N HIS A 455 -9.18 -11.58 -8.83
CA HIS A 455 -9.14 -12.32 -10.09
C HIS A 455 -7.73 -12.38 -10.72
N TYR A 456 -6.78 -11.56 -10.26
CA TYR A 456 -5.36 -11.67 -10.63
C TYR A 456 -4.79 -13.06 -10.37
N MET A 457 -5.24 -13.71 -9.28
CA MET A 457 -4.78 -15.06 -8.89
C MET A 457 -5.09 -16.14 -9.94
N SER A 458 -5.97 -15.88 -10.91
CA SER A 458 -6.25 -16.82 -12.01
C SER A 458 -5.03 -17.13 -12.87
N GLN A 459 -4.00 -16.30 -12.85
CA GLN A 459 -2.73 -16.54 -13.55
C GLN A 459 -1.97 -17.74 -12.99
N TRP A 460 -2.14 -18.06 -11.70
CA TRP A 460 -1.52 -19.21 -11.05
C TRP A 460 -2.39 -20.47 -11.10
N MET A 461 -3.50 -20.40 -11.83
CA MET A 461 -4.43 -21.51 -12.00
C MET A 461 -4.54 -21.85 -13.50
N ASP A 462 -4.98 -23.05 -13.86
CA ASP A 462 -5.26 -23.39 -15.26
C ASP A 462 -6.55 -22.71 -15.75
N ARG A 463 -6.46 -21.40 -16.01
CA ARG A 463 -7.57 -20.53 -16.44
C ARG A 463 -7.32 -19.86 -17.78
N LYS A 464 -6.20 -20.19 -18.47
CA LYS A 464 -5.78 -19.53 -19.71
C LYS A 464 -5.73 -18.00 -19.56
N THR A 465 -5.44 -17.54 -18.35
CA THR A 465 -5.24 -16.11 -18.03
C THR A 465 -3.74 -15.84 -18.04
N LEU A 466 -3.28 -15.04 -19.00
CA LEU A 466 -1.86 -14.81 -19.29
C LEU A 466 -1.61 -13.32 -19.45
N GLY A 467 -0.84 -12.75 -18.53
CA GLY A 467 -0.49 -11.33 -18.55
C GLY A 467 -1.49 -10.43 -17.81
N TYR A 468 -1.03 -9.26 -17.49
CA TYR A 468 -1.77 -8.23 -16.73
C TYR A 468 -1.21 -6.85 -17.04
N THR A 469 -1.93 -5.81 -16.61
CA THR A 469 -1.49 -4.40 -16.66
C THR A 469 -1.65 -3.75 -15.29
N GLN A 470 -1.27 -2.48 -15.17
CA GLN A 470 -1.56 -1.66 -14.01
C GLN A 470 -3.08 -1.43 -13.85
N MET A 471 -3.49 -1.06 -12.63
CA MET A 471 -4.90 -0.73 -12.31
C MET A 471 -5.39 0.45 -13.15
N GLY A 472 -6.44 0.23 -13.92
CA GLY A 472 -7.03 1.21 -14.84
C GLY A 472 -6.51 1.14 -16.28
N GLY A 473 -5.50 0.29 -16.56
CA GLY A 473 -5.01 0.03 -17.92
C GLY A 473 -5.47 -1.31 -18.51
N GLU A 474 -6.35 -2.02 -17.80
CA GLU A 474 -6.80 -3.35 -18.19
C GLU A 474 -7.41 -3.36 -19.59
N GLY A 475 -6.87 -4.18 -20.47
CA GLY A 475 -7.28 -4.34 -21.88
C GLY A 475 -6.60 -3.38 -22.85
N ALA A 476 -5.98 -2.29 -22.39
CA ALA A 476 -5.27 -1.36 -23.26
C ALA A 476 -4.03 -2.00 -23.91
N ASN A 477 -3.42 -2.99 -23.25
CA ASN A 477 -2.33 -3.77 -23.83
C ASN A 477 -2.75 -4.54 -25.11
N TRP A 478 -4.01 -4.99 -25.19
CA TRP A 478 -4.53 -5.63 -26.38
C TRP A 478 -4.63 -4.67 -27.58
N ILE A 479 -4.88 -3.39 -27.34
CA ILE A 479 -4.87 -2.37 -28.39
C ILE A 479 -3.52 -2.36 -29.14
N GLY A 480 -2.43 -2.48 -28.38
CA GLY A 480 -1.08 -2.53 -28.96
C GLY A 480 -0.69 -3.92 -29.52
N GLU A 481 -1.24 -5.01 -28.96
CA GLU A 481 -0.92 -6.38 -29.38
C GLU A 481 -1.71 -6.83 -30.62
N ALA A 482 -2.99 -6.48 -30.69
CA ALA A 482 -3.93 -6.98 -31.70
C ALA A 482 -3.44 -6.79 -33.15
N PRO A 483 -2.89 -5.64 -33.58
CA PRO A 483 -2.44 -5.44 -34.96
C PRO A 483 -1.30 -6.38 -35.39
N PHE A 484 -0.59 -6.96 -34.44
CA PHE A 484 0.58 -7.81 -34.66
C PHE A 484 0.37 -9.27 -34.29
N SER A 485 -0.84 -9.60 -33.81
CA SER A 485 -1.22 -10.95 -33.35
C SER A 485 -2.00 -11.71 -34.41
N LYS A 486 -1.78 -13.01 -34.47
CA LYS A 486 -2.65 -13.94 -35.24
C LYS A 486 -3.98 -14.20 -34.51
N ARG A 487 -4.07 -13.78 -33.26
CA ARG A 487 -5.29 -13.95 -32.43
C ARG A 487 -6.26 -12.80 -32.76
N GLU A 488 -7.50 -13.13 -32.98
CA GLU A 488 -8.53 -12.16 -33.35
C GLU A 488 -9.27 -11.61 -32.12
N HIS A 489 -9.30 -12.36 -31.02
CA HIS A 489 -10.07 -12.01 -29.82
C HIS A 489 -9.38 -12.42 -28.52
N VAL A 490 -9.57 -11.60 -27.47
CA VAL A 490 -9.17 -11.89 -26.09
C VAL A 490 -10.27 -11.49 -25.11
N PHE A 491 -10.27 -12.11 -23.93
CA PHE A 491 -11.06 -11.66 -22.77
C PHE A 491 -10.21 -10.83 -21.84
N GLN A 492 -10.79 -9.76 -21.26
CA GLN A 492 -10.17 -8.96 -20.21
C GLN A 492 -10.98 -9.06 -18.93
N ASN A 493 -10.40 -9.63 -17.88
CA ASN A 493 -11.01 -9.60 -16.55
C ASN A 493 -10.80 -8.21 -15.92
N LEU A 494 -11.87 -7.57 -15.45
CA LEU A 494 -11.87 -6.23 -14.85
C LEU A 494 -12.77 -6.23 -13.63
N GLY A 495 -12.23 -5.97 -12.43
CA GLY A 495 -13.03 -5.88 -11.20
C GLY A 495 -13.89 -4.61 -11.16
N ASP A 496 -15.02 -4.66 -10.44
CA ASP A 496 -15.90 -3.50 -10.22
C ASP A 496 -15.20 -2.35 -9.50
N GLY A 497 -14.32 -2.65 -8.53
CA GLY A 497 -13.48 -1.64 -7.89
C GLY A 497 -12.58 -0.91 -8.89
N THR A 498 -11.89 -1.64 -9.76
CA THR A 498 -11.05 -1.05 -10.80
C THR A 498 -11.88 -0.30 -11.86
N TYR A 499 -13.05 -0.83 -12.23
CA TYR A 499 -13.96 -0.14 -13.13
C TYR A 499 -14.29 1.26 -12.60
N ASN A 500 -14.73 1.36 -11.33
CA ASN A 500 -15.06 2.63 -10.68
C ASN A 500 -13.83 3.54 -10.51
N HIS A 501 -12.67 2.98 -10.22
CA HIS A 501 -11.42 3.72 -10.02
C HIS A 501 -10.97 4.45 -11.29
N SER A 502 -10.84 3.72 -12.41
CA SER A 502 -10.33 4.27 -13.68
C SER A 502 -10.48 3.34 -14.87
N GLY A 503 -10.89 2.08 -14.68
CA GLY A 503 -10.92 1.06 -15.72
C GLY A 503 -11.90 1.35 -16.86
N TYR A 504 -12.93 2.15 -16.63
CA TYR A 504 -13.87 2.56 -17.68
C TYR A 504 -13.18 3.33 -18.82
N LEU A 505 -12.10 4.07 -18.54
CA LEU A 505 -11.31 4.75 -19.57
C LEU A 505 -10.58 3.78 -20.50
N ALA A 506 -10.14 2.63 -19.99
CA ALA A 506 -9.53 1.59 -20.82
C ALA A 506 -10.55 0.95 -21.77
N ILE A 507 -11.82 0.79 -21.33
CA ILE A 507 -12.91 0.33 -22.21
C ILE A 507 -13.16 1.35 -23.33
N ARG A 508 -13.23 2.65 -23.00
CA ARG A 508 -13.36 3.73 -24.00
C ARG A 508 -12.22 3.71 -25.00
N ALA A 509 -10.98 3.56 -24.53
CA ALA A 509 -9.81 3.47 -25.41
C ALA A 509 -9.88 2.26 -26.36
N ALA A 510 -10.31 1.09 -25.86
CA ALA A 510 -10.48 -0.10 -26.67
C ALA A 510 -11.58 0.08 -27.73
N ILE A 511 -12.70 0.69 -27.37
CA ILE A 511 -13.78 1.02 -28.32
C ILE A 511 -13.27 1.97 -29.42
N ALA A 512 -12.57 3.04 -29.00
CA ALA A 512 -12.02 4.02 -29.92
C ALA A 512 -11.00 3.44 -30.91
N SER A 513 -10.24 2.42 -30.47
CA SER A 513 -9.23 1.74 -31.32
C SER A 513 -9.84 0.73 -32.30
N GLY A 514 -11.10 0.31 -32.12
CA GLY A 514 -11.79 -0.66 -32.96
C GLY A 514 -11.33 -2.11 -32.79
N VAL A 515 -10.52 -2.45 -31.78
CA VAL A 515 -10.07 -3.83 -31.53
C VAL A 515 -11.22 -4.74 -31.15
N THR A 516 -11.10 -6.03 -31.49
CA THR A 516 -12.08 -7.06 -31.09
C THR A 516 -11.68 -7.70 -29.78
N MET A 517 -12.48 -7.50 -28.73
CA MET A 517 -12.28 -8.09 -27.40
C MET A 517 -13.55 -8.08 -26.57
N THR A 518 -13.57 -8.89 -25.52
CA THR A 518 -14.64 -8.90 -24.52
C THR A 518 -14.11 -8.49 -23.16
N TYR A 519 -14.58 -7.37 -22.61
CA TYR A 519 -14.41 -7.07 -21.20
C TYR A 519 -15.35 -7.89 -20.35
N LYS A 520 -14.81 -8.53 -19.32
CA LYS A 520 -15.57 -9.22 -18.28
C LYS A 520 -15.50 -8.37 -17.01
N ILE A 521 -16.54 -7.55 -16.78
CA ILE A 521 -16.66 -6.75 -15.56
C ILE A 521 -17.13 -7.68 -14.44
N LEU A 522 -16.25 -7.99 -13.52
CA LEU A 522 -16.48 -8.95 -12.42
C LEU A 522 -17.06 -8.20 -11.22
N PHE A 523 -18.37 -7.94 -11.29
CA PHE A 523 -19.09 -7.21 -10.25
C PHE A 523 -19.34 -8.10 -9.04
N ASN A 524 -18.75 -7.78 -7.91
CA ASN A 524 -18.89 -8.54 -6.67
C ASN A 524 -19.32 -7.71 -5.46
N ASP A 525 -19.72 -6.45 -5.69
CA ASP A 525 -20.28 -5.52 -4.71
C ASP A 525 -19.34 -5.24 -3.53
N ALA A 526 -18.02 -5.27 -3.77
CA ALA A 526 -17.02 -4.95 -2.76
C ALA A 526 -15.63 -4.73 -3.34
N VAL A 527 -14.83 -3.84 -2.72
CA VAL A 527 -13.38 -3.82 -2.88
C VAL A 527 -12.80 -4.97 -2.02
N ALA A 528 -12.88 -6.20 -2.58
CA ALA A 528 -12.72 -7.42 -1.81
C ALA A 528 -11.30 -7.63 -1.30
N MET A 529 -10.27 -7.27 -2.08
CA MET A 529 -8.87 -7.54 -1.77
C MET A 529 -8.35 -6.77 -0.55
N THR A 530 -8.83 -5.57 -0.30
CA THR A 530 -8.41 -4.71 0.81
C THR A 530 -9.26 -4.84 2.07
N GLY A 531 -10.22 -5.78 2.09
CA GLY A 531 -11.02 -6.07 3.29
C GLY A 531 -12.54 -5.94 3.11
N GLY A 532 -13.03 -5.77 1.88
CA GLY A 532 -14.46 -5.75 1.57
C GLY A 532 -15.14 -4.41 1.86
N GLN A 533 -14.42 -3.31 1.62
CA GLN A 533 -15.01 -1.97 1.65
C GLN A 533 -16.03 -1.82 0.52
N ALA A 534 -17.01 -0.94 0.71
CA ALA A 534 -17.90 -0.52 -0.37
C ALA A 534 -17.10 0.22 -1.46
N ASN A 535 -17.55 0.15 -2.69
CA ASN A 535 -17.01 0.97 -3.77
C ASN A 535 -17.43 2.43 -3.56
N ASP A 536 -16.47 3.34 -3.47
CA ASP A 536 -16.75 4.78 -3.41
C ASP A 536 -17.33 5.24 -4.76
N GLY A 537 -18.43 5.97 -4.72
CA GLY A 537 -19.18 6.35 -5.93
C GLY A 537 -19.72 5.13 -6.72
N GLY A 538 -19.91 3.98 -6.05
CA GLY A 538 -20.26 2.71 -6.67
C GLY A 538 -21.50 2.75 -7.54
N LEU A 539 -21.34 2.31 -8.80
CA LEU A 539 -22.44 2.16 -9.75
C LEU A 539 -23.13 0.80 -9.58
N THR A 540 -24.42 0.76 -9.79
CA THR A 540 -25.19 -0.49 -9.90
C THR A 540 -24.94 -1.16 -11.24
N VAL A 541 -25.23 -2.45 -11.35
CA VAL A 541 -25.09 -3.19 -12.63
C VAL A 541 -25.87 -2.56 -13.78
N PRO A 542 -27.13 -2.10 -13.62
CA PRO A 542 -27.82 -1.36 -14.67
C PRO A 542 -27.12 -0.05 -15.10
N GLN A 543 -26.57 0.71 -14.15
CA GLN A 543 -25.82 1.93 -14.45
C GLN A 543 -24.52 1.64 -15.21
N ILE A 544 -23.77 0.61 -14.82
CA ILE A 544 -22.58 0.15 -15.53
C ILE A 544 -22.96 -0.27 -16.96
N ALA A 545 -24.03 -1.05 -17.11
CA ALA A 545 -24.51 -1.50 -18.41
C ALA A 545 -24.90 -0.31 -19.32
N ALA A 546 -25.61 0.68 -18.78
CA ALA A 546 -25.96 1.90 -19.50
C ALA A 546 -24.74 2.71 -19.91
N GLN A 547 -23.73 2.85 -19.00
CA GLN A 547 -22.50 3.58 -19.28
C GLN A 547 -21.69 2.91 -20.40
N VAL A 548 -21.43 1.61 -20.35
CA VAL A 548 -20.64 0.93 -21.40
C VAL A 548 -21.38 0.86 -22.72
N ALA A 549 -22.71 0.79 -22.71
CA ALA A 549 -23.51 0.87 -23.93
C ALA A 549 -23.43 2.28 -24.56
N ALA A 550 -23.49 3.33 -23.76
CA ALA A 550 -23.33 4.71 -24.21
C ALA A 550 -21.92 5.00 -24.77
N GLU A 551 -20.88 4.33 -24.25
CA GLU A 551 -19.51 4.39 -24.80
C GLU A 551 -19.40 3.73 -26.19
N GLY A 552 -20.37 2.90 -26.59
CA GLY A 552 -20.40 2.26 -27.92
C GLY A 552 -20.02 0.77 -27.92
N ALA A 553 -20.10 0.09 -26.78
CA ALA A 553 -19.96 -1.37 -26.72
C ALA A 553 -20.96 -2.05 -27.67
N LYS A 554 -20.47 -2.97 -28.50
CA LYS A 554 -21.28 -3.61 -29.57
C LYS A 554 -22.34 -4.57 -29.01
N ARG A 555 -22.05 -5.20 -27.90
CA ARG A 555 -22.94 -6.11 -27.18
C ARG A 555 -22.67 -6.00 -25.68
N VAL A 556 -23.73 -5.89 -24.88
CA VAL A 556 -23.68 -5.89 -23.42
C VAL A 556 -24.55 -7.02 -22.90
N VAL A 557 -24.00 -7.87 -22.02
CA VAL A 557 -24.70 -9.03 -21.43
C VAL A 557 -24.45 -9.06 -19.93
N VAL A 558 -25.46 -9.43 -19.16
CA VAL A 558 -25.32 -9.70 -17.71
C VAL A 558 -25.40 -11.20 -17.47
N VAL A 559 -24.45 -11.75 -16.71
CA VAL A 559 -24.45 -13.13 -16.26
C VAL A 559 -24.39 -13.14 -14.73
N THR A 560 -25.31 -13.86 -14.08
CA THR A 560 -25.45 -13.85 -12.62
C THR A 560 -25.84 -15.19 -12.04
N ASP A 561 -25.60 -15.41 -10.74
CA ASP A 561 -26.10 -16.58 -10.01
C ASP A 561 -27.61 -16.46 -9.68
N GLU A 562 -28.17 -15.25 -9.73
CA GLU A 562 -29.56 -14.96 -9.35
C GLU A 562 -30.24 -14.03 -10.38
N PRO A 563 -30.61 -14.51 -11.60
CA PRO A 563 -31.25 -13.67 -12.62
C PRO A 563 -32.54 -12.98 -12.16
N TRP A 564 -33.25 -13.63 -11.23
CA TRP A 564 -34.51 -13.14 -10.67
C TRP A 564 -34.38 -11.94 -9.72
N LYS A 565 -33.15 -11.57 -9.32
CA LYS A 565 -32.92 -10.38 -8.46
C LYS A 565 -33.22 -9.06 -9.18
N TYR A 566 -33.23 -9.09 -10.51
CA TYR A 566 -33.58 -7.93 -11.32
C TYR A 566 -35.08 -7.87 -11.54
N ALA A 567 -35.71 -6.77 -11.13
CA ALA A 567 -37.14 -6.60 -11.29
C ALA A 567 -37.57 -6.55 -12.78
N LYS A 568 -38.76 -7.03 -13.05
CA LYS A 568 -39.38 -6.78 -14.37
C LYS A 568 -39.53 -5.26 -14.55
N GLY A 569 -38.93 -4.69 -15.60
CA GLY A 569 -38.93 -3.25 -15.85
C GLY A 569 -37.65 -2.53 -15.41
N THR A 570 -36.63 -3.26 -14.99
CA THR A 570 -35.28 -2.68 -14.85
C THR A 570 -34.90 -2.00 -16.16
N ASP A 571 -34.44 -0.76 -16.07
CA ASP A 571 -34.06 0.06 -17.26
C ASP A 571 -32.71 -0.47 -17.81
N TRP A 572 -32.80 -1.36 -18.77
CA TRP A 572 -31.68 -1.94 -19.47
C TRP A 572 -31.40 -1.27 -20.81
N PRO A 573 -30.13 -1.12 -21.21
CA PRO A 573 -29.81 -0.74 -22.59
C PRO A 573 -30.49 -1.66 -23.61
N ARG A 574 -30.89 -1.11 -24.76
CA ARG A 574 -31.55 -1.88 -25.82
C ARG A 574 -30.73 -3.09 -26.24
N GLY A 575 -31.33 -4.26 -26.23
CA GLY A 575 -30.72 -5.51 -26.66
C GLY A 575 -29.88 -6.20 -25.59
N LEU A 576 -29.80 -5.68 -24.36
CA LEU A 576 -29.15 -6.38 -23.26
C LEU A 576 -29.96 -7.63 -22.87
N THR A 577 -29.24 -8.69 -22.52
CA THR A 577 -29.85 -9.95 -22.03
C THR A 577 -29.22 -10.33 -20.69
N VAL A 578 -30.03 -10.95 -19.81
CA VAL A 578 -29.60 -11.44 -18.49
C VAL A 578 -29.66 -12.96 -18.48
N HIS A 579 -28.58 -13.60 -18.09
CA HIS A 579 -28.41 -15.07 -18.13
C HIS A 579 -27.98 -15.63 -16.79
N HIS A 580 -28.30 -16.90 -16.57
CA HIS A 580 -27.78 -17.62 -15.40
C HIS A 580 -26.28 -17.97 -15.61
N ARG A 581 -25.51 -18.00 -14.52
CA ARG A 581 -24.05 -18.28 -14.56
C ARG A 581 -23.68 -19.61 -15.22
N ASP A 582 -24.60 -20.56 -15.31
CA ASP A 582 -24.34 -21.84 -15.96
C ASP A 582 -24.27 -21.73 -17.51
N GLU A 583 -24.76 -20.64 -18.07
CA GLU A 583 -24.68 -20.32 -19.50
C GLU A 583 -23.39 -19.56 -19.87
N LEU A 584 -22.49 -19.29 -18.88
CA LEU A 584 -21.31 -18.45 -19.06
C LEU A 584 -20.45 -18.87 -20.27
N ASP A 585 -20.19 -20.17 -20.48
CA ASP A 585 -19.37 -20.64 -21.59
C ASP A 585 -20.01 -20.34 -22.94
N THR A 586 -21.32 -20.61 -23.08
CA THR A 586 -22.10 -20.34 -24.30
C THR A 586 -22.09 -18.85 -24.63
N ILE A 587 -22.36 -18.00 -23.65
CA ILE A 587 -22.36 -16.55 -23.82
C ILE A 587 -20.98 -16.02 -24.20
N GLN A 588 -19.92 -16.52 -23.59
CA GLN A 588 -18.56 -16.12 -23.94
C GLN A 588 -18.19 -16.52 -25.38
N ARG A 589 -18.64 -17.67 -25.85
CA ARG A 589 -18.44 -18.09 -27.27
C ARG A 589 -19.19 -17.16 -28.23
N GLU A 590 -20.41 -16.80 -27.90
CA GLU A 590 -21.18 -15.82 -28.68
C GLU A 590 -20.45 -14.47 -28.73
N LEU A 591 -20.03 -13.92 -27.57
CA LEU A 591 -19.36 -12.62 -27.51
C LEU A 591 -18.01 -12.60 -28.23
N ALA A 592 -17.29 -13.70 -28.26
CA ALA A 592 -16.00 -13.83 -28.96
C ALA A 592 -16.15 -13.67 -30.50
N THR A 593 -17.34 -13.86 -31.06
CA THR A 593 -17.61 -13.67 -32.49
C THR A 593 -18.08 -12.25 -32.85
N VAL A 594 -18.31 -11.40 -31.87
CA VAL A 594 -18.79 -10.02 -32.08
C VAL A 594 -17.61 -9.11 -32.45
N PRO A 595 -17.56 -8.54 -33.67
CA PRO A 595 -16.51 -7.59 -34.03
C PRO A 595 -16.55 -6.34 -33.17
N GLY A 596 -15.40 -5.88 -32.71
CA GLY A 596 -15.28 -4.73 -31.83
C GLY A 596 -15.36 -5.12 -30.34
N VAL A 597 -15.64 -4.15 -29.48
CA VAL A 597 -15.68 -4.37 -28.03
C VAL A 597 -17.06 -4.83 -27.59
N SER A 598 -17.11 -5.97 -26.90
CA SER A 598 -18.28 -6.45 -26.19
C SER A 598 -18.02 -6.44 -24.67
N VAL A 599 -19.09 -6.40 -23.85
CA VAL A 599 -18.99 -6.35 -22.40
C VAL A 599 -19.89 -7.41 -21.77
N LEU A 600 -19.31 -8.24 -20.93
CA LEU A 600 -20.00 -9.19 -20.07
C LEU A 600 -19.87 -8.70 -18.63
N ILE A 601 -20.99 -8.38 -17.97
CA ILE A 601 -21.04 -8.04 -16.56
C ILE A 601 -21.37 -9.32 -15.78
N TYR A 602 -20.40 -9.86 -15.04
CA TYR A 602 -20.61 -11.02 -14.19
C TYR A 602 -20.96 -10.56 -12.79
N ASP A 603 -22.21 -10.70 -12.39
CA ASP A 603 -22.76 -10.18 -11.15
C ASP A 603 -23.00 -11.31 -10.12
N GLN A 604 -22.08 -11.42 -9.18
CA GLN A 604 -22.22 -12.33 -8.04
C GLN A 604 -21.45 -11.78 -6.84
N THR A 605 -22.15 -11.58 -5.71
CA THR A 605 -21.56 -11.02 -4.47
C THR A 605 -20.34 -11.83 -3.98
N CYS A 606 -19.30 -11.12 -3.54
CA CYS A 606 -18.09 -11.70 -2.96
C CYS A 606 -18.41 -12.70 -1.85
N ALA A 607 -17.81 -13.90 -1.88
CA ALA A 607 -18.07 -14.97 -0.91
C ALA A 607 -17.72 -14.56 0.54
N ALA A 608 -16.63 -13.80 0.73
CA ALA A 608 -16.25 -13.29 2.04
C ALA A 608 -17.27 -12.27 2.57
N GLU A 609 -17.81 -11.40 1.68
CA GLU A 609 -18.86 -10.46 2.03
C GLU A 609 -20.19 -11.15 2.31
N LYS A 610 -20.60 -12.13 1.50
CA LYS A 610 -21.77 -12.98 1.81
C LYS A 610 -21.68 -13.54 3.23
N ARG A 611 -20.51 -14.06 3.61
CA ARG A 611 -20.29 -14.63 4.94
C ARG A 611 -20.37 -13.57 6.06
N ARG A 612 -19.75 -12.39 5.88
CA ARG A 612 -19.83 -11.29 6.85
C ARG A 612 -21.27 -10.78 7.01
N ARG A 613 -21.98 -10.58 5.89
CA ARG A 613 -23.37 -10.11 5.87
C ARG A 613 -24.32 -11.13 6.49
N ARG A 614 -24.15 -12.44 6.25
CA ARG A 614 -24.91 -13.52 6.90
C ARG A 614 -24.72 -13.51 8.42
N LYS A 615 -23.49 -13.36 8.92
CA LYS A 615 -23.21 -13.24 10.36
C LYS A 615 -23.91 -12.07 11.02
N ARG A 616 -24.24 -11.01 10.26
CA ARG A 616 -24.95 -9.81 10.73
C ARG A 616 -26.45 -9.86 10.43
N GLY A 617 -26.98 -10.94 9.88
CA GLY A 617 -28.37 -11.04 9.46
C GLY A 617 -28.74 -10.20 8.22
N ALA A 618 -27.75 -9.64 7.54
CA ALA A 618 -27.94 -8.71 6.40
C ALA A 618 -27.86 -9.40 5.01
N PHE A 619 -27.83 -10.73 4.97
CA PHE A 619 -27.85 -11.53 3.74
C PHE A 619 -28.50 -12.88 4.02
N PRO A 620 -29.31 -13.42 3.09
CA PRO A 620 -29.96 -14.73 3.27
C PRO A 620 -28.95 -15.83 3.53
N ASP A 621 -29.17 -16.62 4.57
CA ASP A 621 -28.37 -17.82 4.87
C ASP A 621 -29.19 -19.07 4.58
N PRO A 622 -28.94 -19.79 3.47
CA PRO A 622 -29.70 -20.99 3.13
C PRO A 622 -29.61 -22.04 4.24
N ASP A 623 -30.74 -22.62 4.62
CA ASP A 623 -30.84 -23.73 5.57
C ASP A 623 -30.40 -25.10 5.03
N LYS A 624 -29.64 -25.04 3.93
CA LYS A 624 -29.14 -26.18 3.17
C LYS A 624 -27.64 -26.36 3.43
N ARG A 625 -27.25 -27.60 3.73
CA ARG A 625 -25.87 -28.06 3.79
C ARG A 625 -25.63 -29.16 2.77
N VAL A 626 -24.40 -29.23 2.29
CA VAL A 626 -23.95 -30.32 1.39
C VAL A 626 -22.85 -31.09 2.08
N VAL A 627 -22.99 -32.41 2.08
CA VAL A 627 -22.07 -33.36 2.72
C VAL A 627 -21.66 -34.38 1.67
N ILE A 628 -20.45 -34.88 1.72
CA ILE A 628 -19.98 -36.00 0.92
C ILE A 628 -20.01 -37.25 1.82
N ASN A 629 -20.75 -38.28 1.39
CA ASN A 629 -20.70 -39.58 2.03
C ASN A 629 -19.40 -40.29 1.59
N ASP A 630 -18.46 -40.42 2.50
CA ASP A 630 -17.15 -41.01 2.26
C ASP A 630 -17.20 -42.51 1.93
N LEU A 631 -18.24 -43.21 2.41
CA LEU A 631 -18.46 -44.64 2.08
C LEU A 631 -18.85 -44.84 0.60
N VAL A 632 -19.41 -43.82 -0.05
CA VAL A 632 -19.79 -43.82 -1.47
C VAL A 632 -18.77 -43.12 -2.35
N CYS A 633 -17.97 -42.23 -1.75
CA CYS A 633 -16.97 -41.44 -2.47
C CYS A 633 -15.83 -42.32 -2.97
N GLU A 634 -15.55 -42.28 -4.27
CA GLU A 634 -14.43 -43.02 -4.89
C GLU A 634 -13.11 -42.22 -4.89
N GLY A 635 -13.10 -41.00 -4.38
CA GLY A 635 -11.89 -40.16 -4.29
C GLY A 635 -11.41 -39.59 -5.62
N CYS A 636 -12.20 -39.65 -6.70
CA CYS A 636 -11.82 -39.18 -8.05
C CYS A 636 -11.42 -37.70 -8.13
N GLY A 637 -11.92 -36.86 -7.22
CA GLY A 637 -11.56 -35.42 -7.16
C GLY A 637 -12.34 -34.51 -8.11
N ASP A 638 -13.25 -35.03 -8.93
CA ASP A 638 -14.02 -34.23 -9.92
C ASP A 638 -14.78 -33.06 -9.30
N CYS A 639 -15.34 -33.23 -8.10
CA CYS A 639 -16.01 -32.18 -7.35
C CYS A 639 -15.08 -30.99 -7.06
N GLY A 640 -13.80 -31.23 -6.80
CA GLY A 640 -12.78 -30.19 -6.64
C GLY A 640 -12.48 -29.47 -7.95
N VAL A 641 -12.34 -30.22 -9.05
CA VAL A 641 -12.11 -29.65 -10.39
C VAL A 641 -13.28 -28.80 -10.86
N LYS A 642 -14.52 -29.28 -10.67
CA LYS A 642 -15.75 -28.57 -11.05
C LYS A 642 -15.94 -27.28 -10.27
N SER A 643 -15.74 -27.31 -8.96
CA SER A 643 -15.98 -26.15 -8.09
C SER A 643 -14.78 -25.24 -7.92
N ASN A 644 -13.57 -25.75 -8.07
CA ASN A 644 -12.32 -25.07 -7.68
C ASN A 644 -12.38 -24.50 -6.24
N CYS A 645 -13.01 -25.25 -5.33
CA CYS A 645 -13.38 -24.75 -4.00
C CYS A 645 -12.50 -25.39 -2.92
N VAL A 646 -11.81 -24.55 -2.14
CA VAL A 646 -10.92 -24.99 -1.04
C VAL A 646 -11.66 -25.66 0.14
N SER A 647 -13.00 -25.55 0.23
CA SER A 647 -13.77 -26.33 1.21
C SER A 647 -13.93 -27.79 0.83
N VAL A 648 -13.71 -28.15 -0.42
CA VAL A 648 -13.66 -29.56 -0.85
C VAL A 648 -12.26 -30.08 -0.55
N GLN A 649 -12.12 -30.82 0.56
CA GLN A 649 -10.83 -31.24 1.08
C GLN A 649 -10.62 -32.77 0.91
N PRO A 650 -9.37 -33.25 0.88
CA PRO A 650 -9.07 -34.65 1.01
C PRO A 650 -9.44 -35.18 2.41
N LEU A 651 -9.88 -36.41 2.47
CA LEU A 651 -10.15 -37.16 3.69
C LEU A 651 -9.42 -38.49 3.59
N GLU A 652 -8.43 -38.72 4.45
CA GLU A 652 -7.74 -40.00 4.52
C GLU A 652 -8.61 -40.99 5.29
N THR A 653 -8.88 -42.17 4.72
CA THR A 653 -9.66 -43.25 5.32
C THR A 653 -8.90 -44.56 5.16
N GLU A 654 -9.35 -45.62 5.89
CA GLU A 654 -8.83 -46.98 5.71
C GLU A 654 -9.00 -47.51 4.28
N TRP A 655 -9.96 -46.96 3.52
CA TRP A 655 -10.25 -47.31 2.13
C TRP A 655 -9.60 -46.32 1.12
N GLY A 656 -8.53 -45.64 1.54
CA GLY A 656 -7.82 -44.66 0.72
C GLY A 656 -8.38 -43.25 0.86
N ARG A 657 -7.84 -42.37 0.02
CA ARG A 657 -8.15 -40.93 0.07
C ARG A 657 -9.53 -40.64 -0.55
N LYS A 658 -10.43 -40.13 0.25
CA LYS A 658 -11.77 -39.68 -0.13
C LYS A 658 -11.85 -38.15 -0.19
N ARG A 659 -13.06 -37.60 -0.29
CA ARG A 659 -13.32 -36.14 -0.21
C ARG A 659 -14.32 -35.83 0.88
N THR A 660 -14.18 -34.68 1.48
CA THR A 660 -15.12 -34.10 2.45
C THR A 660 -15.33 -32.62 2.16
N ILE A 661 -16.38 -32.03 2.75
CA ILE A 661 -16.62 -30.59 2.70
C ILE A 661 -16.40 -30.04 4.10
N ASP A 662 -15.39 -29.20 4.25
CA ASP A 662 -15.21 -28.41 5.47
C ASP A 662 -16.36 -27.40 5.62
N GLN A 663 -17.29 -27.71 6.52
CA GLN A 663 -18.49 -26.89 6.77
C GLN A 663 -18.15 -25.54 7.39
N SER A 664 -17.00 -25.42 8.09
CA SER A 664 -16.57 -24.18 8.73
C SER A 664 -16.15 -23.13 7.71
N SER A 665 -15.56 -23.53 6.60
CA SER A 665 -15.12 -22.65 5.52
C SER A 665 -16.11 -22.55 4.35
N CYS A 666 -17.10 -23.45 4.26
CA CYS A 666 -18.08 -23.48 3.17
C CYS A 666 -18.93 -22.20 3.12
N ASN A 667 -18.97 -21.54 1.97
CA ASN A 667 -19.77 -20.33 1.73
C ASN A 667 -21.09 -20.59 0.97
N LYS A 668 -21.53 -21.86 0.91
CA LYS A 668 -22.82 -22.26 0.33
C LYS A 668 -23.03 -21.76 -1.11
N ASP A 669 -21.99 -21.86 -1.96
CA ASP A 669 -22.07 -21.52 -3.39
C ASP A 669 -22.66 -22.67 -4.23
N TYR A 670 -22.55 -23.89 -3.72
CA TYR A 670 -23.05 -25.12 -4.33
C TYR A 670 -22.46 -25.51 -5.70
N SER A 671 -21.40 -24.85 -6.16
CA SER A 671 -20.71 -25.21 -7.41
C SER A 671 -20.15 -26.64 -7.40
N CYS A 672 -19.90 -27.20 -6.22
CA CYS A 672 -19.44 -28.59 -6.05
C CYS A 672 -20.50 -29.61 -6.48
N LEU A 673 -21.78 -29.22 -6.57
CA LEU A 673 -22.87 -30.07 -7.05
C LEU A 673 -22.98 -30.10 -8.59
N LYS A 674 -22.15 -29.32 -9.31
CA LYS A 674 -22.14 -29.29 -10.78
C LYS A 674 -21.48 -30.56 -11.33
N GLY A 675 -22.24 -31.54 -11.62
CA GLY A 675 -21.84 -32.85 -12.09
C GLY A 675 -22.64 -33.91 -11.40
N PHE A 676 -22.64 -35.11 -11.99
CA PHE A 676 -23.31 -36.27 -11.39
C PHE A 676 -22.34 -36.97 -10.45
N CYS A 677 -22.61 -36.95 -9.14
CA CYS A 677 -21.86 -37.69 -8.15
C CYS A 677 -22.80 -38.25 -7.07
N PRO A 678 -22.92 -39.59 -6.92
CA PRO A 678 -23.85 -40.22 -5.96
C PRO A 678 -23.43 -40.03 -4.50
N SER A 679 -22.19 -39.63 -4.22
CA SER A 679 -21.71 -39.40 -2.84
C SER A 679 -22.22 -38.11 -2.21
N PHE A 680 -22.76 -37.17 -2.99
CA PHE A 680 -23.28 -35.92 -2.43
C PHE A 680 -24.65 -36.12 -1.78
N VAL A 681 -24.75 -35.65 -0.55
CA VAL A 681 -25.98 -35.63 0.24
C VAL A 681 -26.30 -34.19 0.59
N THR A 682 -27.53 -33.77 0.33
CA THR A 682 -28.04 -32.46 0.73
C THR A 682 -28.90 -32.60 1.98
N VAL A 683 -28.57 -31.84 3.02
CA VAL A 683 -29.29 -31.76 4.28
C VAL A 683 -30.04 -30.46 4.35
N HIS A 684 -31.36 -30.48 4.49
CA HIS A 684 -32.22 -29.33 4.68
C HIS A 684 -32.54 -29.11 6.14
N GLY A 685 -32.82 -27.88 6.56
CA GLY A 685 -33.09 -27.52 7.95
C GLY A 685 -31.84 -27.51 8.85
N ALA A 686 -30.66 -27.70 8.30
CA ALA A 686 -29.40 -27.63 9.07
C ALA A 686 -28.97 -26.17 9.27
N LYS A 687 -28.95 -25.73 10.54
CA LYS A 687 -28.49 -24.40 10.96
C LYS A 687 -26.98 -24.33 11.14
#